data_d44ea5b64f73fb94cfaa1f1ce6f047c5
#
_entry.id   d44ea5b64f73fb94cfaa1f1ce6f047c5
#
_cell.length_a   1.000
_cell.length_b   1.000
_cell.length_c   1.000
_cell.angle_alpha   90.00
_cell.angle_beta   90.00
_cell.angle_gamma   90.00
#
_symmetry.space_group_name_H-M   'P 1'
#
loop_
_entity.id
_entity.type
_entity.pdbx_description
1 polymer ?
#
loop_
_entity_poly.entity_id
_entity_poly.type
_entity_poly.pdbx_seq_one_letter_code
_entity_poly.pdbx_strand_id
1 'polypeptide(L)'
;MNPPDKIIALVERFDCNIETYKRGKYNETELRREFIDPFFKTLGWDIDNEQGYAEAYKDVVHEDAIKIGQATKAPDYCFRIGGVRKFFLEAKKPSIDIKQDIHPAYQLRRYAWSAKLPLSIVTDFEEFAVYDCRIRPVQTDKAATARILYLTYKQYLQQWEEIANIFSRDAILKGSFDKYVASSKAKRGTAEVDTAFLQEIERWRELLARNIALRNTQLTQKELNFAVQRTIDRIIFLRICEDRGIETYSTLMALQNGTQVYQRLLKLFYGADDRYNSGLFHFKHEKNRSEESLDNLTPGLIIDDKVLKDIIKNLYYPDSPYEFSVLPADMLGQVYEQFLGKVIRLTSAHRAIVEYKPEVRKAGGVYYTPTYVVEYIVKQTVGKLVEGKNPGPRGAVSKLRILDPACGSGSFLLGAYQYLLDWHRDEYVKDDPTKWATGSNPRLYQSDTCEWKLTTDERKRILLNNIYGVDIDPQAVEVTKLSLLLKVLEGENEQTLSQQLAFFQQRALPDLSNNIKCGNSLIGTDFYEGRQAGFFNEEEVLRINAFDWEREFPEIFANGGFDAVIGNPPYDVLEKDRGKSSWPHQTLTDYAKFSNRFDASLGGKLNLFRFFIVQSINLIREKGKWGMIVPMALLADISCRITREFLITECNEINAQCFPQKDDMNNRVFRDAKLSTVVITSNVEISKSGSIIVIVHPGRKFEEMTKSCIFEKNDFKLIDPNNEPIPLMDQTDWKLCKKIYSNKDITYFSSISGVAINRGEINQTIYRKYIDDDPTRIKMLKGVEVGRYKINQKLSQGFREFFNEKKYLDAGNSFKKVSRIRRIATQRITGVDERLRVVATIIDPPAYFADSTNSLFISSESNFCLEFILGILNSKLIQWRFKLTSSNNNVGTNELSALPFPNIDLSDKKQKINHDNLINMVNKMLSLNQQLELSRTTQEKTIFQRQIDVTDRQIDQHVYQLYGLTEEKIKIVE
;
A
#
# COMPACT_ATOMS: atom_id res chain seq x y z
N MET A 1 -12.42 31.99 -21.74
CA MET A 1 -13.72 32.20 -21.04
C MET A 1 -13.79 33.67 -20.69
N ASN A 2 -14.87 34.40 -21.11
CA ASN A 2 -14.98 35.79 -20.74
C ASN A 2 -15.22 35.93 -19.23
N PRO A 3 -14.65 36.97 -18.58
CA PRO A 3 -14.89 37.22 -17.17
C PRO A 3 -16.37 37.49 -16.92
N PRO A 4 -17.00 36.91 -15.89
CA PRO A 4 -18.38 37.16 -15.52
C PRO A 4 -18.61 38.63 -15.08
N ASP A 5 -19.79 39.16 -15.32
CA ASP A 5 -20.14 40.53 -14.94
C ASP A 5 -19.91 40.87 -13.46
N LYS A 6 -20.10 39.86 -12.59
CA LYS A 6 -19.79 39.98 -11.16
C LYS A 6 -18.32 40.29 -10.87
N ILE A 7 -17.40 39.70 -11.62
CA ILE A 7 -15.95 39.95 -11.46
C ILE A 7 -15.61 41.34 -11.98
N ILE A 8 -16.21 41.77 -13.11
CA ILE A 8 -16.03 43.12 -13.63
C ILE A 8 -16.46 44.14 -12.56
N ALA A 9 -17.65 43.96 -12.00
CA ALA A 9 -18.18 44.86 -10.96
C ALA A 9 -17.31 44.88 -9.68
N LEU A 10 -16.73 43.74 -9.27
CA LEU A 10 -15.79 43.64 -8.12
C LEU A 10 -14.53 44.46 -8.39
N VAL A 11 -13.94 44.30 -9.57
CA VAL A 11 -12.71 44.99 -9.98
C VAL A 11 -12.97 46.52 -10.05
N GLU A 12 -14.05 46.94 -10.67
CA GLU A 12 -14.42 48.35 -10.76
C GLU A 12 -14.67 48.98 -9.38
N ARG A 13 -15.42 48.26 -8.50
CA ARG A 13 -15.67 48.73 -7.14
C ARG A 13 -14.37 48.84 -6.33
N PHE A 14 -13.45 47.91 -6.49
CA PHE A 14 -12.16 47.95 -5.81
C PHE A 14 -11.30 49.12 -6.31
N ASP A 15 -11.22 49.31 -7.63
CA ASP A 15 -10.44 50.39 -8.27
C ASP A 15 -10.92 51.78 -7.84
N CYS A 16 -12.25 51.97 -7.78
CA CYS A 16 -12.84 53.21 -7.34
C CYS A 16 -12.55 53.58 -5.88
N ASN A 17 -12.29 52.59 -5.01
CA ASN A 17 -12.20 52.82 -3.57
C ASN A 17 -10.84 52.41 -2.98
N ILE A 18 -9.85 52.06 -3.78
CA ILE A 18 -8.55 51.51 -3.37
C ILE A 18 -7.83 52.34 -2.31
N GLU A 19 -7.87 53.67 -2.46
CA GLU A 19 -7.25 54.57 -1.47
C GLU A 19 -7.92 54.46 -0.08
N THR A 20 -9.22 54.20 -0.04
CA THR A 20 -9.95 54.01 1.23
C THR A 20 -9.61 52.67 1.86
N TYR A 21 -9.51 51.63 1.07
CA TYR A 21 -9.18 50.32 1.57
C TYR A 21 -7.73 50.24 2.10
N LYS A 22 -6.79 50.98 1.53
CA LYS A 22 -5.38 51.02 1.96
C LYS A 22 -5.16 51.85 3.24
N ARG A 23 -6.08 52.70 3.65
CA ARG A 23 -5.94 53.63 4.83
C ARG A 23 -5.95 52.90 6.20
N GLY A 24 -5.88 51.59 6.27
CA GLY A 24 -5.64 50.80 7.49
C GLY A 24 -6.84 50.60 8.44
N LYS A 25 -7.99 51.25 8.20
CA LYS A 25 -9.25 50.98 8.93
C LYS A 25 -10.05 49.82 8.36
N TYR A 26 -9.85 49.51 7.11
CA TYR A 26 -10.51 48.41 6.44
C TYR A 26 -9.86 47.10 6.87
N ASN A 27 -10.65 46.19 7.44
CA ASN A 27 -10.15 44.96 8.06
C ASN A 27 -10.29 43.73 7.17
N GLU A 28 -9.65 42.64 7.54
CA GLU A 28 -9.66 41.38 6.79
C GLU A 28 -11.08 40.78 6.67
N THR A 29 -11.92 40.93 7.68
CA THR A 29 -13.30 40.40 7.67
C THR A 29 -14.17 41.14 6.66
N GLU A 30 -14.02 42.47 6.55
CA GLU A 30 -14.73 43.27 5.54
C GLU A 30 -14.25 42.88 4.13
N LEU A 31 -12.96 42.74 3.92
CA LEU A 31 -12.38 42.29 2.65
C LEU A 31 -12.91 40.91 2.22
N ARG A 32 -12.94 39.98 3.17
CA ARG A 32 -13.43 38.60 2.94
C ARG A 32 -14.87 38.65 2.40
N ARG A 33 -15.77 39.33 3.10
CA ARG A 33 -17.19 39.40 2.77
C ARG A 33 -17.49 40.21 1.49
N GLU A 34 -16.76 41.29 1.25
CA GLU A 34 -17.06 42.19 0.15
C GLU A 34 -16.41 41.79 -1.17
N PHE A 35 -15.28 41.12 -1.13
CA PHE A 35 -14.47 40.80 -2.31
C PHE A 35 -14.10 39.31 -2.45
N ILE A 36 -13.56 38.66 -1.44
CA ILE A 36 -13.05 37.31 -1.56
C ILE A 36 -14.19 36.28 -1.67
N ASP A 37 -15.21 36.37 -0.80
CA ASP A 37 -16.38 35.48 -0.86
C ASP A 37 -17.10 35.57 -2.21
N PRO A 38 -17.47 36.78 -2.73
CA PRO A 38 -18.09 36.90 -4.03
C PRO A 38 -17.20 36.42 -5.18
N PHE A 39 -15.86 36.58 -5.08
CA PHE A 39 -14.93 36.14 -6.09
C PHE A 39 -14.93 34.60 -6.20
N PHE A 40 -14.82 33.91 -5.08
CA PHE A 40 -14.80 32.43 -5.06
C PHE A 40 -16.20 31.83 -5.29
N LYS A 41 -17.28 32.49 -4.89
CA LYS A 41 -18.64 32.10 -5.32
C LYS A 41 -18.78 32.14 -6.85
N THR A 42 -18.16 33.11 -7.51
CA THR A 42 -18.17 33.18 -8.98
C THR A 42 -17.34 32.06 -9.63
N LEU A 43 -16.36 31.49 -8.91
CA LEU A 43 -15.62 30.28 -9.30
C LEU A 43 -16.39 28.98 -9.01
N GLY A 44 -17.64 29.10 -8.51
CA GLY A 44 -18.52 27.95 -8.27
C GLY A 44 -18.42 27.31 -6.89
N TRP A 45 -17.73 27.94 -5.94
CA TRP A 45 -17.59 27.42 -4.58
C TRP A 45 -18.77 27.82 -3.69
N ASP A 46 -19.27 26.84 -2.93
CA ASP A 46 -20.34 27.09 -1.94
C ASP A 46 -19.73 27.61 -0.63
N ILE A 47 -19.46 28.92 -0.61
CA ILE A 47 -18.80 29.59 0.53
C ILE A 47 -19.64 29.54 1.79
N ASP A 48 -20.97 29.74 1.68
CA ASP A 48 -21.91 29.87 2.80
C ASP A 48 -22.60 28.54 3.13
N ASN A 49 -22.22 27.44 2.45
CA ASN A 49 -22.91 26.15 2.56
C ASN A 49 -24.40 26.20 2.24
N GLU A 50 -24.78 26.93 1.19
CA GLU A 50 -26.17 27.06 0.72
C GLU A 50 -26.79 25.73 0.30
N GLN A 51 -25.93 24.74 -0.10
CA GLN A 51 -26.32 23.36 -0.43
C GLN A 51 -26.66 22.54 0.82
N GLY A 52 -26.36 23.02 2.03
CA GLY A 52 -26.66 22.31 3.26
C GLY A 52 -25.84 21.06 3.49
N TYR A 53 -24.64 20.98 2.92
CA TYR A 53 -23.74 19.81 3.15
C TYR A 53 -23.32 19.70 4.61
N ALA A 54 -23.22 18.46 5.10
CA ALA A 54 -22.61 18.19 6.38
C ALA A 54 -21.14 18.66 6.39
N GLU A 55 -20.58 18.99 7.55
CA GLU A 55 -19.24 19.59 7.69
C GLU A 55 -18.14 18.85 6.93
N ALA A 56 -18.16 17.51 6.97
CA ALA A 56 -17.18 16.69 6.27
C ALA A 56 -17.22 16.89 4.75
N TYR A 57 -18.34 17.35 4.20
CA TYR A 57 -18.57 17.49 2.75
C TYR A 57 -18.72 18.93 2.30
N LYS A 58 -18.60 19.91 3.19
CA LYS A 58 -18.59 21.32 2.80
C LYS A 58 -17.49 21.60 1.79
N ASP A 59 -17.82 22.36 0.78
CA ASP A 59 -16.86 22.83 -0.22
C ASP A 59 -15.83 23.78 0.40
N VAL A 60 -16.26 24.64 1.34
CA VAL A 60 -15.38 25.61 2.01
C VAL A 60 -15.59 25.59 3.52
N VAL A 61 -14.50 25.57 4.25
CA VAL A 61 -14.49 25.71 5.71
C VAL A 61 -13.72 26.97 6.06
N HIS A 62 -14.39 27.87 6.78
CA HIS A 62 -13.80 29.08 7.31
C HIS A 62 -13.06 28.77 8.61
N GLU A 63 -11.84 29.33 8.74
CA GLU A 63 -11.04 29.18 9.95
C GLU A 63 -11.09 27.73 10.47
N ASP A 64 -10.55 26.78 9.69
CA ASP A 64 -10.47 25.34 10.05
C ASP A 64 -9.55 25.18 11.30
N ALA A 65 -9.90 25.86 12.38
CA ALA A 65 -9.00 26.18 13.44
C ALA A 65 -9.58 26.37 14.82
N ILE A 66 -8.67 26.19 15.68
CA ILE A 66 -8.74 26.36 17.12
C ILE A 66 -8.24 27.77 17.47
N LYS A 67 -9.10 28.61 18.04
CA LYS A 67 -8.66 29.86 18.69
C LYS A 67 -7.83 29.51 19.93
N ILE A 68 -6.54 29.87 19.91
CA ILE A 68 -5.68 29.77 21.09
C ILE A 68 -5.34 31.17 21.57
N GLY A 69 -6.00 31.60 22.62
CA GLY A 69 -5.86 32.97 23.15
C GLY A 69 -6.31 34.04 22.14
N GLN A 70 -5.46 35.01 21.83
CA GLN A 70 -5.75 36.07 20.85
C GLN A 70 -5.21 35.79 19.44
N ALA A 71 -4.60 34.65 19.18
CA ALA A 71 -4.03 34.31 17.88
C ALA A 71 -4.80 33.18 17.20
N THR A 72 -5.29 33.41 16.00
CA THR A 72 -5.87 32.40 15.11
C THR A 72 -4.72 31.61 14.48
N LYS A 73 -4.75 30.29 14.56
CA LYS A 73 -3.70 29.41 14.02
C LYS A 73 -4.16 28.56 12.84
N ALA A 74 -5.06 29.06 12.01
CA ALA A 74 -5.53 28.37 10.83
C ALA A 74 -5.55 29.30 9.63
N PRO A 75 -5.56 28.72 8.39
CA PRO A 75 -5.83 29.49 7.21
C PRO A 75 -7.27 30.00 7.21
N ASP A 76 -7.50 31.17 6.66
CA ASP A 76 -8.82 31.80 6.64
C ASP A 76 -9.86 30.96 5.91
N TYR A 77 -9.45 30.25 4.85
CA TYR A 77 -10.31 29.35 4.09
C TYR A 77 -9.60 28.02 3.77
N CYS A 78 -10.36 26.96 3.88
CA CYS A 78 -9.99 25.63 3.42
C CYS A 78 -10.97 25.15 2.35
N PHE A 79 -10.52 25.04 1.10
CA PHE A 79 -11.32 24.56 -0.02
C PHE A 79 -11.22 23.04 -0.16
N ARG A 80 -12.38 22.37 -0.28
CA ARG A 80 -12.52 20.90 -0.24
C ARG A 80 -13.37 20.38 -1.39
N ILE A 81 -13.16 19.14 -1.79
CA ILE A 81 -14.07 18.38 -2.65
C ILE A 81 -14.32 17.03 -1.98
N GLY A 82 -15.58 16.73 -1.67
CA GLY A 82 -15.94 15.47 -1.00
C GLY A 82 -15.21 15.27 0.32
N GLY A 83 -14.97 16.34 1.09
CA GLY A 83 -14.24 16.33 2.34
C GLY A 83 -12.70 16.36 2.20
N VAL A 84 -12.16 16.21 0.99
CA VAL A 84 -10.71 16.24 0.74
C VAL A 84 -10.23 17.66 0.52
N ARG A 85 -9.30 18.13 1.34
CA ARG A 85 -8.65 19.44 1.21
C ARG A 85 -7.93 19.54 -0.13
N LYS A 86 -8.14 20.66 -0.85
CA LYS A 86 -7.50 20.94 -2.15
C LYS A 86 -6.49 22.07 -2.08
N PHE A 87 -6.86 23.17 -1.45
CA PHE A 87 -5.95 24.29 -1.21
C PHE A 87 -6.45 25.14 -0.05
N PHE A 88 -5.53 25.91 0.54
CA PHE A 88 -5.82 26.96 1.51
C PHE A 88 -5.81 28.34 0.85
N LEU A 89 -6.53 29.27 1.44
CA LEU A 89 -6.43 30.68 1.14
C LEU A 89 -6.24 31.46 2.44
N GLU A 90 -5.27 32.35 2.43
CA GLU A 90 -4.97 33.31 3.47
C GLU A 90 -5.35 34.71 2.97
N ALA A 91 -6.26 35.38 3.66
CA ALA A 91 -6.65 36.75 3.39
C ALA A 91 -5.76 37.72 4.16
N LYS A 92 -5.45 38.85 3.57
CA LYS A 92 -4.74 39.95 4.22
C LYS A 92 -5.45 41.26 3.90
N LYS A 93 -5.35 42.24 4.81
CA LYS A 93 -5.90 43.58 4.54
C LYS A 93 -5.06 44.27 3.44
N PRO A 94 -5.69 45.14 2.58
CA PRO A 94 -5.03 45.77 1.44
C PRO A 94 -3.90 46.75 1.79
N SER A 95 -3.63 46.97 3.07
CA SER A 95 -2.48 47.76 3.52
C SER A 95 -1.16 46.92 3.65
N ILE A 96 -1.20 45.62 3.41
CA ILE A 96 -0.06 44.72 3.45
C ILE A 96 0.44 44.47 2.03
N ASP A 97 1.70 44.70 1.73
CA ASP A 97 2.33 44.39 0.45
C ASP A 97 2.65 42.87 0.39
N ILE A 98 1.72 42.07 -0.20
CA ILE A 98 1.89 40.63 -0.35
C ILE A 98 3.08 40.29 -1.24
N LYS A 99 3.46 41.18 -2.16
CA LYS A 99 4.59 40.97 -3.07
C LYS A 99 5.91 40.91 -2.32
N GLN A 100 6.09 41.71 -1.29
CA GLN A 100 7.37 41.89 -0.60
C GLN A 100 7.35 41.36 0.87
N ASP A 101 6.22 41.37 1.57
CA ASP A 101 6.14 40.87 2.93
C ASP A 101 6.31 39.35 2.99
N ILE A 102 7.29 38.94 3.80
CA ILE A 102 7.66 37.53 3.96
C ILE A 102 6.62 36.77 4.80
N HIS A 103 6.01 37.43 5.78
CA HIS A 103 5.19 36.77 6.78
C HIS A 103 3.93 36.08 6.23
N PRO A 104 3.10 36.67 5.37
CA PRO A 104 1.92 36.01 4.80
C PRO A 104 2.28 34.78 3.97
N ALA A 105 3.33 34.88 3.14
CA ALA A 105 3.78 33.79 2.30
C ALA A 105 4.35 32.62 3.13
N TYR A 106 5.13 32.94 4.15
CA TYR A 106 5.72 31.92 5.03
C TYR A 106 4.64 31.22 5.87
N GLN A 107 3.68 31.97 6.42
CA GLN A 107 2.57 31.44 7.20
C GLN A 107 1.73 30.47 6.36
N LEU A 108 1.24 30.90 5.21
CA LEU A 108 0.44 30.07 4.30
C LEU A 108 1.18 28.79 3.91
N ARG A 109 2.44 28.92 3.48
CA ARG A 109 3.25 27.77 3.05
C ARG A 109 3.48 26.76 4.16
N ARG A 110 3.64 27.21 5.42
CA ARG A 110 3.72 26.28 6.56
C ARG A 110 2.45 25.48 6.75
N TYR A 111 1.28 26.13 6.72
CA TYR A 111 0.00 25.45 6.83
C TYR A 111 -0.21 24.45 5.68
N ALA A 112 -0.04 24.91 4.45
CA ALA A 112 -0.29 24.11 3.27
C ALA A 112 0.71 22.95 3.13
N TRP A 113 1.99 23.15 3.42
CA TRP A 113 2.99 22.12 3.41
C TRP A 113 2.73 21.05 4.49
N SER A 114 2.39 21.46 5.70
CA SER A 114 2.03 20.55 6.78
C SER A 114 0.76 19.75 6.49
N ALA A 115 -0.20 20.35 5.77
CA ALA A 115 -1.42 19.68 5.32
C ALA A 115 -1.25 18.87 4.02
N LYS A 116 -0.04 18.77 3.48
CA LYS A 116 0.29 18.08 2.20
C LYS A 116 -0.42 18.68 0.98
N LEU A 117 -0.75 19.94 1.01
CA LEU A 117 -1.41 20.60 -0.12
C LEU A 117 -0.37 21.05 -1.16
N PRO A 118 -0.62 20.82 -2.46
CA PRO A 118 0.35 21.19 -3.49
C PRO A 118 0.42 22.68 -3.77
N LEU A 119 -0.72 23.39 -3.73
CA LEU A 119 -0.84 24.80 -3.98
C LEU A 119 -1.71 25.47 -2.91
N SER A 120 -1.46 26.76 -2.66
CA SER A 120 -2.34 27.60 -1.83
C SER A 120 -2.17 29.09 -2.19
N ILE A 121 -3.10 29.92 -1.72
CA ILE A 121 -3.28 31.29 -2.18
C ILE A 121 -3.13 32.27 -1.01
N VAL A 122 -2.36 33.35 -1.21
CA VAL A 122 -2.45 34.56 -0.38
C VAL A 122 -3.06 35.66 -1.22
N THR A 123 -4.06 36.37 -0.69
CA THR A 123 -4.71 37.46 -1.40
C THR A 123 -5.25 38.54 -0.44
N ASP A 124 -5.20 39.76 -0.89
CA ASP A 124 -5.88 40.91 -0.30
C ASP A 124 -6.85 41.58 -1.30
N PHE A 125 -7.21 40.83 -2.33
CA PHE A 125 -7.93 41.21 -3.54
C PHE A 125 -7.14 42.17 -4.47
N GLU A 126 -6.32 43.10 -3.94
CA GLU A 126 -5.38 43.87 -4.78
C GLU A 126 -4.38 42.96 -5.44
N GLU A 127 -3.87 42.03 -4.68
CA GLU A 127 -2.82 41.07 -5.06
C GLU A 127 -3.34 39.62 -4.89
N PHE A 128 -2.97 38.77 -5.83
CA PHE A 128 -3.30 37.34 -5.81
C PHE A 128 -2.04 36.55 -6.07
N ALA A 129 -1.52 35.90 -5.04
CA ALA A 129 -0.26 35.16 -5.08
C ALA A 129 -0.50 33.67 -4.83
N VAL A 130 -0.10 32.80 -5.78
CA VAL A 130 -0.16 31.34 -5.67
C VAL A 130 1.22 30.77 -5.39
N TYR A 131 1.28 29.91 -4.40
CA TYR A 131 2.52 29.28 -3.96
C TYR A 131 2.52 27.78 -4.20
N ASP A 132 3.66 27.26 -4.66
CA ASP A 132 3.95 25.82 -4.68
C ASP A 132 4.33 25.36 -3.26
N CYS A 133 3.37 24.77 -2.58
CA CYS A 133 3.50 24.36 -1.19
C CYS A 133 4.18 23.00 -0.99
N ARG A 134 4.64 22.33 -2.06
CA ARG A 134 5.49 21.14 -2.00
C ARG A 134 6.93 21.47 -1.60
N ILE A 135 7.32 22.74 -1.73
CA ILE A 135 8.65 23.24 -1.34
C ILE A 135 8.64 23.52 0.16
N ARG A 136 9.51 22.84 0.91
CA ARG A 136 9.64 23.03 2.37
C ARG A 136 9.87 24.52 2.70
N PRO A 137 9.05 25.14 3.56
CA PRO A 137 9.24 26.51 3.98
C PRO A 137 10.40 26.63 4.95
N VAL A 138 11.25 27.65 4.76
CA VAL A 138 12.33 28.02 5.68
C VAL A 138 12.20 29.48 6.03
N GLN A 139 12.60 29.84 7.28
CA GLN A 139 12.44 31.19 7.80
C GLN A 139 13.17 32.27 6.98
N THR A 140 14.24 31.88 6.29
CA THR A 140 15.04 32.79 5.44
C THR A 140 14.48 32.95 4.03
N ASP A 141 13.33 32.33 3.72
CA ASP A 141 12.70 32.45 2.40
C ASP A 141 12.23 33.88 2.15
N LYS A 142 12.37 34.32 0.91
CA LYS A 142 11.82 35.61 0.46
C LYS A 142 10.33 35.43 0.13
N ALA A 143 9.56 36.53 0.12
CA ALA A 143 8.14 36.52 -0.29
C ALA A 143 7.90 35.89 -1.68
N ALA A 144 8.86 36.01 -2.59
CA ALA A 144 8.80 35.40 -3.92
C ALA A 144 9.22 33.90 -3.95
N THR A 145 9.72 33.33 -2.84
CA THR A 145 10.13 31.92 -2.83
C THR A 145 8.92 31.03 -2.98
N ALA A 146 9.01 30.08 -3.93
CA ALA A 146 7.93 29.13 -4.27
C ALA A 146 6.66 29.79 -4.88
N ARG A 147 6.62 31.10 -5.12
CA ARG A 147 5.52 31.79 -5.79
C ARG A 147 5.54 31.42 -7.28
N ILE A 148 4.45 30.85 -7.78
CA ILE A 148 4.31 30.35 -9.16
C ILE A 148 3.41 31.23 -10.02
N LEU A 149 2.46 31.93 -9.41
CA LEU A 149 1.59 32.89 -10.06
C LEU A 149 1.47 34.13 -9.16
N TYR A 150 1.48 35.31 -9.79
CA TYR A 150 1.25 36.56 -9.10
C TYR A 150 0.49 37.50 -10.05
N LEU A 151 -0.69 37.92 -9.62
CA LEU A 151 -1.58 38.82 -10.36
C LEU A 151 -1.97 39.96 -9.46
N THR A 152 -2.28 41.13 -10.09
CA THR A 152 -2.98 42.23 -9.46
C THR A 152 -4.43 42.27 -9.95
N TYR A 153 -5.35 42.90 -9.19
CA TYR A 153 -6.76 42.97 -9.56
C TYR A 153 -6.97 43.52 -10.98
N LYS A 154 -6.08 44.39 -11.48
CA LYS A 154 -6.11 44.92 -12.86
C LYS A 154 -5.93 43.86 -13.93
N GLN A 155 -5.33 42.73 -13.58
CA GLN A 155 -5.10 41.63 -14.49
C GLN A 155 -6.18 40.54 -14.41
N TYR A 156 -7.09 40.60 -13.43
CA TYR A 156 -8.09 39.54 -13.23
C TYR A 156 -9.00 39.35 -14.45
N LEU A 157 -9.40 40.40 -15.11
CA LEU A 157 -10.25 40.33 -16.29
C LEU A 157 -9.54 39.67 -17.48
N GLN A 158 -8.25 39.92 -17.65
CA GLN A 158 -7.47 39.36 -18.74
C GLN A 158 -7.03 37.91 -18.44
N GLN A 159 -6.76 37.59 -17.18
CA GLN A 159 -6.28 36.30 -16.72
C GLN A 159 -7.39 35.44 -16.11
N TRP A 160 -8.66 35.84 -16.28
CA TRP A 160 -9.78 35.11 -15.67
C TRP A 160 -9.85 33.65 -16.07
N GLU A 161 -9.59 33.36 -17.33
CA GLU A 161 -9.57 31.99 -17.84
C GLU A 161 -8.50 31.11 -17.16
N GLU A 162 -7.32 31.66 -16.91
CA GLU A 162 -6.25 30.95 -16.19
C GLU A 162 -6.66 30.67 -14.74
N ILE A 163 -7.17 31.70 -14.03
CA ILE A 163 -7.65 31.55 -12.65
C ILE A 163 -8.75 30.48 -12.57
N ALA A 164 -9.76 30.59 -13.45
CA ALA A 164 -10.89 29.67 -13.46
C ALA A 164 -10.49 28.23 -13.81
N ASN A 165 -9.58 28.03 -14.75
CA ASN A 165 -9.09 26.71 -15.15
C ASN A 165 -8.26 25.99 -14.05
N ILE A 166 -7.75 26.74 -13.08
CA ILE A 166 -6.99 26.17 -11.96
C ILE A 166 -7.88 26.03 -10.72
N PHE A 167 -8.60 27.11 -10.33
CA PHE A 167 -9.21 27.22 -9.01
C PHE A 167 -10.75 27.17 -9.00
N SER A 168 -11.43 27.06 -10.16
CA SER A 168 -12.88 26.84 -10.10
C SER A 168 -13.19 25.42 -9.59
N ARG A 169 -14.32 25.29 -8.92
CA ARG A 169 -14.82 24.00 -8.43
C ARG A 169 -14.90 22.95 -9.55
N ASP A 170 -15.43 23.36 -10.70
CA ASP A 170 -15.55 22.51 -11.89
C ASP A 170 -14.20 22.08 -12.46
N ALA A 171 -13.22 22.99 -12.49
CA ALA A 171 -11.87 22.67 -12.97
C ALA A 171 -11.19 21.60 -12.07
N ILE A 172 -11.39 21.72 -10.75
CA ILE A 172 -10.85 20.74 -9.80
C ILE A 172 -11.54 19.40 -9.96
N LEU A 173 -12.87 19.36 -10.11
CA LEU A 173 -13.62 18.12 -10.37
C LEU A 173 -13.19 17.43 -11.68
N LYS A 174 -12.87 18.20 -12.71
CA LYS A 174 -12.36 17.69 -14.00
C LYS A 174 -10.87 17.32 -13.98
N GLY A 175 -10.18 17.49 -12.84
CA GLY A 175 -8.77 17.19 -12.68
C GLY A 175 -7.80 18.19 -13.30
N SER A 176 -8.24 19.39 -13.71
CA SER A 176 -7.38 20.45 -14.27
C SER A 176 -6.37 20.96 -13.25
N PHE A 177 -6.77 21.09 -11.99
CA PHE A 177 -5.89 21.44 -10.87
C PHE A 177 -4.75 20.43 -10.71
N ASP A 178 -5.07 19.15 -10.68
CA ASP A 178 -4.07 18.09 -10.53
C ASP A 178 -3.11 18.03 -11.74
N LYS A 179 -3.62 18.29 -12.95
CA LYS A 179 -2.80 18.41 -14.18
C LYS A 179 -1.87 19.61 -14.12
N TYR A 180 -2.35 20.76 -13.64
CA TYR A 180 -1.54 21.98 -13.47
C TYR A 180 -0.41 21.74 -12.47
N VAL A 181 -0.73 21.12 -11.33
CA VAL A 181 0.26 20.70 -10.33
C VAL A 181 1.31 19.73 -10.92
N ALA A 182 0.89 18.77 -11.73
CA ALA A 182 1.78 17.78 -12.34
C ALA A 182 2.68 18.40 -13.44
N SER A 183 2.18 19.40 -14.17
CA SER A 183 2.93 20.08 -15.24
C SER A 183 4.01 21.01 -14.70
N SER A 184 3.85 21.54 -13.48
CA SER A 184 4.87 22.33 -12.81
C SER A 184 6.02 21.40 -12.40
N LYS A 185 7.16 21.46 -13.14
CA LYS A 185 8.35 20.65 -12.87
C LYS A 185 8.75 20.79 -11.41
N ALA A 186 8.95 19.65 -10.73
CA ALA A 186 9.49 19.64 -9.37
C ALA A 186 10.79 20.46 -9.31
N LYS A 187 10.73 21.63 -8.66
CA LYS A 187 11.91 22.49 -8.46
C LYS A 187 12.80 21.83 -7.40
N ARG A 188 14.09 22.07 -7.45
CA ARG A 188 15.03 21.69 -6.38
C ARG A 188 14.51 22.24 -5.04
N GLY A 189 14.36 21.36 -4.03
CA GLY A 189 13.86 21.73 -2.69
C GLY A 189 12.47 21.20 -2.34
N THR A 190 11.81 20.45 -3.24
CA THR A 190 10.60 19.72 -2.85
C THR A 190 10.96 18.60 -1.87
N ALA A 191 10.46 18.70 -0.65
CA ALA A 191 10.55 17.66 0.35
C ALA A 191 9.12 17.39 0.86
N GLU A 192 8.70 16.12 0.78
CA GLU A 192 7.42 15.74 1.39
C GLU A 192 7.52 15.94 2.91
N VAL A 193 6.45 16.48 3.51
CA VAL A 193 6.42 16.77 4.95
C VAL A 193 6.70 15.52 5.79
N ASP A 194 6.25 14.35 5.31
CA ASP A 194 6.49 13.07 5.99
C ASP A 194 7.97 12.73 6.07
N THR A 195 8.69 12.88 4.96
CA THR A 195 10.13 12.61 4.89
C THR A 195 10.92 13.58 5.79
N ALA A 196 10.54 14.85 5.79
CA ALA A 196 11.21 15.86 6.61
C ALA A 196 10.95 15.62 8.11
N PHE A 197 9.69 15.29 8.46
CA PHE A 197 9.30 15.00 9.84
C PHE A 197 9.94 13.70 10.35
N LEU A 198 10.01 12.67 9.52
CA LEU A 198 10.74 11.45 9.82
C LEU A 198 12.21 11.73 10.16
N GLN A 199 12.90 12.52 9.33
CA GLN A 199 14.31 12.88 9.59
C GLN A 199 14.48 13.59 10.92
N GLU A 200 13.53 14.45 11.28
CA GLU A 200 13.58 15.17 12.55
C GLU A 200 13.33 14.24 13.75
N ILE A 201 12.33 13.34 13.68
CA ILE A 201 12.08 12.35 14.74
C ILE A 201 13.26 11.38 14.86
N GLU A 202 13.87 10.95 13.76
CA GLU A 202 15.08 10.11 13.77
C GLU A 202 16.25 10.82 14.46
N ARG A 203 16.42 12.12 14.21
CA ARG A 203 17.42 12.94 14.88
C ARG A 203 17.15 12.99 16.40
N TRP A 204 15.90 13.21 16.83
CA TRP A 204 15.55 13.20 18.26
C TRP A 204 15.81 11.83 18.90
N ARG A 205 15.45 10.75 18.19
CA ARG A 205 15.70 9.39 18.65
C ARG A 205 17.19 9.14 18.87
N GLU A 206 18.03 9.56 17.95
CA GLU A 206 19.48 9.38 18.06
C GLU A 206 20.06 10.18 19.22
N LEU A 207 19.64 11.44 19.39
CA LEU A 207 20.06 12.30 20.49
C LEU A 207 19.66 11.73 21.86
N LEU A 208 18.38 11.33 21.99
CA LEU A 208 17.87 10.74 23.23
C LEU A 208 18.52 9.39 23.53
N ALA A 209 18.63 8.51 22.54
CA ALA A 209 19.24 7.20 22.71
C ALA A 209 20.66 7.27 23.22
N ARG A 210 21.48 8.13 22.62
CA ARG A 210 22.88 8.35 23.03
C ARG A 210 22.97 8.95 24.45
N ASN A 211 22.12 9.91 24.75
CA ASN A 211 22.14 10.58 26.05
C ASN A 211 21.62 9.67 27.17
N ILE A 212 20.48 9.02 26.97
CA ILE A 212 19.89 8.11 27.97
C ILE A 212 20.82 6.92 28.22
N ALA A 213 21.40 6.30 27.20
CA ALA A 213 22.35 5.21 27.36
C ALA A 213 23.61 5.65 28.16
N LEU A 214 24.11 6.86 27.91
CA LEU A 214 25.28 7.41 28.62
C LEU A 214 25.01 7.69 30.09
N ARG A 215 23.80 8.18 30.39
CA ARG A 215 23.44 8.62 31.73
C ARG A 215 22.84 7.53 32.61
N ASN A 216 22.30 6.47 31.99
CA ASN A 216 21.57 5.39 32.66
C ASN A 216 22.16 4.04 32.25
N THR A 217 23.37 3.74 32.76
CA THR A 217 24.18 2.58 32.35
C THR A 217 23.57 1.22 32.76
N GLN A 218 22.56 1.21 33.63
CA GLN A 218 21.85 0.01 34.06
C GLN A 218 20.79 -0.47 33.08
N LEU A 219 20.41 0.34 32.11
CA LEU A 219 19.32 0.00 31.19
C LEU A 219 19.70 -1.12 30.21
N THR A 220 18.82 -2.06 30.06
CA THR A 220 18.85 -3.04 28.97
C THR A 220 18.52 -2.37 27.64
N GLN A 221 18.83 -3.06 26.54
CA GLN A 221 18.48 -2.57 25.20
C GLN A 221 16.96 -2.37 25.04
N LYS A 222 16.13 -3.24 25.61
CA LYS A 222 14.67 -3.16 25.59
C LYS A 222 14.18 -1.94 26.35
N GLU A 223 14.67 -1.73 27.55
CA GLU A 223 14.33 -0.56 28.39
C GLU A 223 14.76 0.76 27.74
N LEU A 224 15.94 0.79 27.10
CA LEU A 224 16.39 1.96 26.35
C LEU A 224 15.47 2.30 25.16
N ASN A 225 15.07 1.29 24.36
CA ASN A 225 14.13 1.50 23.26
C ASN A 225 12.79 2.02 23.77
N PHE A 226 12.26 1.43 24.84
CA PHE A 226 11.03 1.87 25.50
C PHE A 226 11.13 3.31 26.01
N ALA A 227 12.19 3.65 26.77
CA ALA A 227 12.40 4.96 27.35
C ALA A 227 12.47 6.07 26.29
N VAL A 228 13.22 5.84 25.21
CA VAL A 228 13.35 6.79 24.09
C VAL A 228 12.01 6.97 23.39
N GLN A 229 11.32 5.88 23.06
CA GLN A 229 10.02 5.93 22.37
C GLN A 229 8.98 6.67 23.21
N ARG A 230 8.79 6.29 24.45
CA ARG A 230 7.84 6.92 25.36
C ARG A 230 8.09 8.42 25.55
N THR A 231 9.35 8.82 25.63
CA THR A 231 9.70 10.24 25.79
C THR A 231 9.29 11.04 24.54
N ILE A 232 9.58 10.52 23.34
CA ILE A 232 9.20 11.17 22.07
C ILE A 232 7.69 11.25 21.94
N ASP A 233 6.99 10.14 22.13
CA ASP A 233 5.54 10.06 21.98
C ASP A 233 4.78 11.01 22.90
N ARG A 234 5.21 11.11 24.15
CA ARG A 234 4.64 12.04 25.13
C ARG A 234 4.87 13.50 24.76
N ILE A 235 6.07 13.84 24.29
CA ILE A 235 6.38 15.20 23.84
C ILE A 235 5.52 15.56 22.61
N ILE A 236 5.44 14.68 21.62
CA ILE A 236 4.61 14.88 20.42
C ILE A 236 3.13 15.01 20.78
N PHE A 237 2.62 14.13 21.65
CA PHE A 237 1.25 14.19 22.11
C PHE A 237 0.91 15.54 22.74
N LEU A 238 1.71 16.00 23.71
CA LEU A 238 1.49 17.29 24.37
C LEU A 238 1.60 18.45 23.37
N ARG A 239 2.55 18.38 22.45
CA ARG A 239 2.72 19.43 21.44
C ARG A 239 1.52 19.54 20.50
N ILE A 240 0.94 18.40 20.09
CA ILE A 240 -0.28 18.36 19.30
C ILE A 240 -1.47 18.91 20.12
N CYS A 241 -1.56 18.55 21.39
CA CYS A 241 -2.60 19.07 22.30
C CYS A 241 -2.50 20.59 22.46
N GLU A 242 -1.30 21.13 22.56
CA GLU A 242 -1.10 22.59 22.59
C GLU A 242 -1.54 23.28 21.29
N ASP A 243 -1.15 22.75 20.13
CA ASP A 243 -1.51 23.35 18.84
C ASP A 243 -3.00 23.23 18.51
N ARG A 244 -3.65 22.20 19.06
CA ARG A 244 -5.10 22.04 18.97
C ARG A 244 -5.87 22.80 20.03
N GLY A 245 -5.19 23.53 20.93
CA GLY A 245 -5.80 24.31 22.02
C GLY A 245 -6.47 23.46 23.10
N ILE A 246 -6.08 22.20 23.22
CA ILE A 246 -6.50 21.31 24.32
C ILE A 246 -5.66 21.60 25.56
N GLU A 247 -4.37 21.90 25.37
CA GLU A 247 -3.43 22.35 26.40
C GLU A 247 -3.04 23.81 26.15
N THR A 248 -2.61 24.49 27.21
CA THR A 248 -2.14 25.88 27.09
C THR A 248 -0.91 25.94 26.18
N TYR A 249 -0.98 26.77 25.15
CA TYR A 249 0.09 26.94 24.19
C TYR A 249 1.40 27.41 24.84
N SER A 250 2.52 26.88 24.37
CA SER A 250 3.88 27.18 24.85
C SER A 250 4.22 26.64 26.24
N THR A 251 3.45 25.75 26.81
CA THR A 251 3.75 25.08 28.09
C THR A 251 5.06 24.28 28.02
N LEU A 252 5.25 23.48 26.94
CA LEU A 252 6.51 22.79 26.67
C LEU A 252 7.66 23.77 26.38
N MET A 253 7.40 24.86 25.64
CA MET A 253 8.39 25.87 25.30
C MET A 253 8.93 26.55 26.55
N ALA A 254 8.10 26.78 27.59
CA ALA A 254 8.50 27.37 28.86
C ALA A 254 9.56 26.55 29.60
N LEU A 255 9.71 25.25 29.30
CA LEU A 255 10.74 24.38 29.83
C LEU A 255 12.17 24.78 29.40
N GLN A 256 12.30 25.51 28.30
CA GLN A 256 13.61 26.00 27.82
C GLN A 256 14.28 26.96 28.81
N ASN A 257 13.47 27.63 29.62
CA ASN A 257 13.96 28.56 30.64
C ASN A 257 14.39 27.81 31.92
N GLY A 258 15.62 28.02 32.40
CA GLY A 258 16.10 27.39 33.61
C GLY A 258 16.78 26.03 33.42
N THR A 259 16.88 25.26 34.51
CA THR A 259 17.54 23.96 34.61
C THR A 259 16.55 22.86 35.03
N GLN A 260 17.03 21.62 35.12
CA GLN A 260 16.24 20.44 35.49
C GLN A 260 15.03 20.24 34.58
N VAL A 261 15.26 20.35 33.27
CA VAL A 261 14.22 20.31 32.23
C VAL A 261 13.42 18.99 32.28
N TYR A 262 14.09 17.86 32.49
CA TYR A 262 13.42 16.58 32.56
C TYR A 262 12.48 16.45 33.75
N GLN A 263 12.89 16.90 34.92
CA GLN A 263 12.06 16.88 36.15
C GLN A 263 10.81 17.77 36.00
N ARG A 264 10.96 18.88 35.30
CA ARG A 264 9.83 19.77 34.99
C ARG A 264 8.93 19.19 33.92
N LEU A 265 9.46 18.48 32.93
CA LEU A 265 8.71 17.75 31.91
C LEU A 265 7.92 16.60 32.52
N LEU A 266 8.50 15.88 33.51
CA LEU A 266 7.79 14.84 34.25
C LEU A 266 6.55 15.36 34.97
N LYS A 267 6.60 16.60 35.50
CA LYS A 267 5.42 17.23 36.13
C LYS A 267 4.28 17.42 35.11
N LEU A 268 4.61 17.76 33.85
CA LEU A 268 3.62 17.85 32.79
C LEU A 268 3.07 16.45 32.44
N PHE A 269 3.92 15.44 32.43
CA PHE A 269 3.48 14.06 32.18
C PHE A 269 2.55 13.52 33.27
N TYR A 270 2.82 13.84 34.53
CA TYR A 270 1.91 13.51 35.66
C TYR A 270 0.56 14.24 35.54
N GLY A 271 0.59 15.52 35.14
CA GLY A 271 -0.66 16.26 34.87
C GLY A 271 -1.44 15.66 33.70
N ALA A 272 -0.74 15.18 32.69
CA ALA A 272 -1.35 14.47 31.56
C ALA A 272 -1.94 13.12 31.98
N ASP A 273 -1.31 12.38 32.90
CA ASP A 273 -1.87 11.14 33.46
C ASP A 273 -3.20 11.40 34.18
N ASP A 274 -3.24 12.44 35.02
CA ASP A 274 -4.46 12.82 35.75
C ASP A 274 -5.60 13.26 34.80
N ARG A 275 -5.26 13.87 33.63
CA ARG A 275 -6.25 14.43 32.69
C ARG A 275 -6.72 13.43 31.62
N TYR A 276 -5.82 12.63 31.06
CA TYR A 276 -6.11 11.85 29.85
C TYR A 276 -6.41 10.37 30.09
N ASN A 277 -6.00 9.80 31.20
CA ASN A 277 -6.19 8.37 31.52
C ASN A 277 -5.79 7.40 30.35
N SER A 278 -4.76 7.74 29.60
CA SER A 278 -4.28 6.88 28.51
C SER A 278 -3.13 5.99 28.97
N GLY A 279 -2.94 4.83 28.37
CA GLY A 279 -1.76 3.99 28.59
C GLY A 279 -0.43 4.69 28.23
N LEU A 280 -0.47 5.81 27.51
CA LEU A 280 0.70 6.63 27.20
C LEU A 280 1.26 7.32 28.47
N PHE A 281 0.37 7.78 29.35
CA PHE A 281 0.69 8.36 30.65
C PHE A 281 0.05 7.48 31.74
N HIS A 282 0.82 6.63 32.39
CA HIS A 282 0.35 5.76 33.45
C HIS A 282 1.45 5.58 34.50
N PHE A 283 1.41 6.37 35.56
CA PHE A 283 2.45 6.41 36.58
C PHE A 283 1.97 6.00 37.99
N LYS A 284 0.65 5.78 38.18
CA LYS A 284 0.06 5.49 39.47
C LYS A 284 -0.76 4.17 39.40
N HIS A 285 -0.67 3.36 40.46
CA HIS A 285 -1.55 2.22 40.62
C HIS A 285 -3.00 2.65 40.82
N GLU A 286 -3.90 2.17 39.99
CA GLU A 286 -5.33 2.41 40.09
C GLU A 286 -6.09 1.07 39.96
N LYS A 287 -7.14 0.87 40.81
CA LYS A 287 -7.88 -0.41 40.86
C LYS A 287 -8.50 -0.88 39.54
N ASN A 288 -8.72 0.02 38.62
CA ASN A 288 -9.40 -0.25 37.33
C ASN A 288 -8.47 -0.16 36.11
N ARG A 289 -7.14 -0.12 36.31
CA ARG A 289 -6.15 -0.09 35.22
C ARG A 289 -5.26 -1.32 35.25
N SER A 290 -4.85 -1.78 34.07
CA SER A 290 -3.90 -2.86 33.93
C SER A 290 -2.54 -2.50 34.53
N GLU A 291 -2.01 -3.34 35.42
CA GLU A 291 -0.67 -3.19 35.99
C GLU A 291 0.43 -3.32 34.92
N GLU A 292 0.16 -4.01 33.84
CA GLU A 292 1.11 -4.21 32.73
C GLU A 292 1.44 -2.91 31.97
N SER A 293 0.59 -1.88 32.06
CA SER A 293 0.83 -0.58 31.43
C SER A 293 1.52 0.45 32.32
N LEU A 294 1.81 0.11 33.60
CA LEU A 294 2.42 1.03 34.56
C LEU A 294 3.87 1.34 34.20
N ASP A 295 4.20 2.61 34.01
CA ASP A 295 5.55 3.08 33.70
C ASP A 295 6.33 3.45 34.97
N ASN A 296 7.08 2.48 35.45
CA ASN A 296 8.01 2.66 36.58
C ASN A 296 9.42 3.04 36.13
N LEU A 297 9.70 2.99 34.81
CA LEU A 297 11.04 3.16 34.28
C LEU A 297 11.37 4.64 33.99
N THR A 298 10.50 5.30 33.22
CA THR A 298 10.83 6.65 32.72
C THR A 298 10.92 7.70 33.80
N PRO A 299 10.17 7.66 34.94
CA PRO A 299 10.34 8.63 36.01
C PRO A 299 11.76 8.68 36.63
N GLY A 300 12.48 7.56 36.59
CA GLY A 300 13.83 7.41 37.12
C GLY A 300 14.97 7.82 36.17
N LEU A 301 14.67 8.22 34.94
CA LEU A 301 15.69 8.53 33.95
C LEU A 301 16.45 9.82 34.24
N ILE A 302 17.72 9.81 33.86
CA ILE A 302 18.57 11.01 33.81
C ILE A 302 18.75 11.39 32.36
N ILE A 303 18.26 12.59 31.98
CA ILE A 303 18.38 13.16 30.65
C ILE A 303 18.93 14.58 30.75
N ASP A 304 19.96 14.86 29.95
CA ASP A 304 20.62 16.19 29.99
C ASP A 304 19.72 17.29 29.44
N ASP A 305 19.66 18.43 30.11
CA ASP A 305 18.87 19.61 29.74
C ASP A 305 19.09 20.05 28.29
N LYS A 306 20.33 19.98 27.80
CA LYS A 306 20.71 20.41 26.44
C LYS A 306 19.97 19.63 25.38
N VAL A 307 19.79 18.31 25.55
CA VAL A 307 19.12 17.44 24.59
C VAL A 307 17.63 17.77 24.51
N LEU A 308 16.98 17.90 25.65
CA LEU A 308 15.56 18.24 25.72
C LEU A 308 15.27 19.64 25.19
N LYS A 309 16.11 20.62 25.52
CA LYS A 309 16.00 21.99 25.01
C LYS A 309 16.14 22.05 23.51
N ASP A 310 17.05 21.27 22.89
CA ASP A 310 17.21 21.20 21.46
C ASP A 310 15.95 20.61 20.81
N ILE A 311 15.41 19.52 21.33
CA ILE A 311 14.17 18.90 20.83
C ILE A 311 12.99 19.87 20.91
N ILE A 312 12.76 20.46 22.09
CA ILE A 312 11.63 21.37 22.34
C ILE A 312 11.71 22.61 21.45
N LYS A 313 12.91 23.18 21.26
CA LYS A 313 13.12 24.34 20.41
C LYS A 313 12.62 24.08 18.99
N ASN A 314 12.92 22.91 18.43
CA ASN A 314 12.55 22.53 17.05
C ASN A 314 11.07 22.14 16.89
N LEU A 315 10.28 22.22 17.95
CA LEU A 315 8.82 21.99 17.90
C LEU A 315 8.01 23.28 17.72
N TYR A 316 8.61 24.45 17.84
CA TYR A 316 7.90 25.72 17.82
C TYR A 316 8.39 26.67 16.73
N TYR A 317 7.48 27.53 16.29
CA TYR A 317 7.79 28.66 15.42
C TYR A 317 8.80 29.60 16.15
N PRO A 318 9.80 30.16 15.46
CA PRO A 318 10.06 30.06 14.01
C PRO A 318 10.96 28.88 13.59
N ASP A 319 11.55 28.14 14.55
CA ASP A 319 12.52 27.08 14.28
C ASP A 319 11.85 25.85 13.62
N SER A 320 10.58 25.59 13.98
CA SER A 320 9.81 24.50 13.39
C SER A 320 9.07 24.91 12.09
N PRO A 321 9.25 24.16 10.99
CA PRO A 321 8.43 24.35 9.79
C PRO A 321 7.05 23.70 9.89
N TYR A 322 6.80 22.88 10.95
CA TYR A 322 5.56 22.11 11.11
C TYR A 322 4.48 22.94 11.82
N GLU A 323 3.25 22.73 11.38
CA GLU A 323 2.05 23.21 12.04
C GLU A 323 1.24 21.99 12.51
N PHE A 324 1.32 21.67 13.77
CA PHE A 324 0.76 20.43 14.34
C PHE A 324 -0.76 20.43 14.41
N SER A 325 -1.42 21.60 14.33
CA SER A 325 -2.88 21.71 14.32
C SER A 325 -3.51 21.11 13.05
N VAL A 326 -2.81 21.26 11.91
CA VAL A 326 -3.28 20.80 10.59
C VAL A 326 -2.66 19.48 10.13
N LEU A 327 -1.70 18.92 10.89
CA LEU A 327 -1.09 17.63 10.57
C LEU A 327 -2.14 16.52 10.60
N PRO A 328 -2.33 15.76 9.49
CA PRO A 328 -3.24 14.63 9.47
C PRO A 328 -2.82 13.54 10.47
N ALA A 329 -3.77 12.90 11.15
CA ALA A 329 -3.48 11.84 12.11
C ALA A 329 -2.78 10.61 11.46
N ASP A 330 -3.07 10.32 10.19
CA ASP A 330 -2.45 9.26 9.41
C ASP A 330 -0.97 9.55 9.08
N MET A 331 -0.57 10.83 9.05
CA MET A 331 0.83 11.20 8.82
C MET A 331 1.75 10.69 9.94
N LEU A 332 1.29 10.77 11.18
CA LEU A 332 2.05 10.20 12.29
C LEU A 332 2.25 8.70 12.09
N GLY A 333 1.19 7.98 11.70
CA GLY A 333 1.28 6.56 11.36
C GLY A 333 2.33 6.28 10.27
N GLN A 334 2.32 7.06 9.18
CA GLN A 334 3.29 6.91 8.07
C GLN A 334 4.74 7.14 8.50
N VAL A 335 4.98 8.20 9.25
CA VAL A 335 6.32 8.55 9.76
C VAL A 335 6.82 7.49 10.73
N TYR A 336 5.95 7.05 11.64
CA TYR A 336 6.30 6.02 12.60
C TYR A 336 6.48 4.64 11.97
N GLU A 337 5.79 4.29 10.91
CA GLU A 337 5.99 3.02 10.21
C GLU A 337 7.42 2.92 9.64
N GLN A 338 7.91 3.98 9.00
CA GLN A 338 9.32 4.04 8.57
C GLN A 338 10.29 4.04 9.75
N PHE A 339 9.94 4.74 10.83
CA PHE A 339 10.70 4.76 12.08
C PHE A 339 10.77 3.37 12.75
N LEU A 340 9.68 2.57 12.71
CA LEU A 340 9.63 1.19 13.21
C LEU A 340 10.60 0.26 12.47
N GLY A 341 11.03 0.62 11.27
CA GLY A 341 12.06 -0.10 10.53
C GLY A 341 13.44 -0.09 11.16
N LYS A 342 13.68 0.73 12.20
CA LYS A 342 14.97 0.85 12.88
C LYS A 342 14.86 0.44 14.36
N VAL A 343 15.99 0.04 14.95
CA VAL A 343 16.11 -0.33 16.36
C VAL A 343 17.32 0.34 16.98
N ILE A 344 17.24 0.66 18.28
CA ILE A 344 18.39 1.13 19.06
C ILE A 344 19.09 -0.11 19.61
N ARG A 345 20.33 -0.31 19.18
CA ARG A 345 21.19 -1.38 19.68
C ARG A 345 22.21 -0.80 20.68
N LEU A 346 22.43 -1.51 21.79
CA LEU A 346 23.51 -1.25 22.70
C LEU A 346 24.76 -2.02 22.31
N THR A 347 25.88 -1.35 22.23
CA THR A 347 27.21 -1.99 22.09
C THR A 347 27.67 -2.58 23.42
N SER A 348 28.70 -3.42 23.39
CA SER A 348 29.36 -3.93 24.61
C SER A 348 29.89 -2.82 25.53
N ALA A 349 30.18 -1.64 24.97
CA ALA A 349 30.58 -0.43 25.73
C ALA A 349 29.39 0.43 26.13
N HIS A 350 28.17 -0.10 26.16
CA HIS A 350 26.93 0.57 26.50
C HIS A 350 26.65 1.86 25.69
N ARG A 351 27.06 1.89 24.40
CA ARG A 351 26.78 3.00 23.48
C ARG A 351 25.59 2.66 22.61
N ALA A 352 24.65 3.59 22.49
CA ALA A 352 23.49 3.43 21.62
C ALA A 352 23.83 3.71 20.15
N ILE A 353 23.39 2.80 19.27
CA ILE A 353 23.48 2.93 17.81
C ILE A 353 22.10 2.67 17.24
N VAL A 354 21.62 3.59 16.39
CA VAL A 354 20.36 3.42 15.66
C VAL A 354 20.65 2.76 14.30
N GLU A 355 20.08 1.59 14.05
CA GLU A 355 20.32 0.82 12.83
C GLU A 355 19.02 0.19 12.31
N TYR A 356 18.96 -0.15 11.01
CA TYR A 356 17.81 -0.85 10.46
C TYR A 356 17.68 -2.25 11.04
N LYS A 357 16.44 -2.65 11.36
CA LYS A 357 16.14 -4.04 11.73
C LYS A 357 16.59 -4.97 10.60
N PRO A 358 17.19 -6.14 10.91
CA PRO A 358 17.68 -7.07 9.89
C PRO A 358 16.61 -7.50 8.89
N GLU A 359 15.37 -7.66 9.33
CA GLU A 359 14.20 -8.05 8.56
C GLU A 359 13.87 -6.96 7.53
N VAL A 360 13.76 -5.70 7.98
CA VAL A 360 13.46 -4.53 7.13
C VAL A 360 14.57 -4.29 6.09
N ARG A 361 15.82 -4.50 6.48
CA ARG A 361 16.96 -4.37 5.56
C ARG A 361 16.91 -5.41 4.44
N LYS A 362 16.42 -6.63 4.71
CA LYS A 362 16.25 -7.70 3.71
C LYS A 362 15.04 -7.46 2.80
N ALA A 363 13.94 -6.98 3.37
CA ALA A 363 12.70 -6.71 2.65
C ALA A 363 12.78 -5.47 1.74
N GLY A 364 13.82 -4.64 1.88
CA GLY A 364 14.00 -3.40 1.10
C GLY A 364 13.17 -2.23 1.60
N GLY A 365 12.59 -2.31 2.80
CA GLY A 365 11.82 -1.23 3.43
C GLY A 365 10.56 -1.71 4.13
N VAL A 366 9.91 -0.82 4.87
CA VAL A 366 8.56 -0.99 5.41
C VAL A 366 7.57 -0.39 4.41
N TYR A 367 6.45 -1.06 4.12
CA TYR A 367 5.52 -0.66 3.08
C TYR A 367 4.25 -0.06 3.68
N TYR A 368 4.19 1.26 3.73
CA TYR A 368 2.97 1.96 4.12
C TYR A 368 1.85 1.74 3.11
N THR A 369 0.67 1.36 3.58
CA THR A 369 -0.50 1.15 2.73
C THR A 369 -1.12 2.48 2.34
N PRO A 370 -1.24 2.79 1.03
CA PRO A 370 -1.86 4.03 0.59
C PRO A 370 -3.30 4.18 1.10
N THR A 371 -3.68 5.39 1.52
CA THR A 371 -4.99 5.69 2.13
C THR A 371 -6.16 5.24 1.27
N TYR A 372 -6.09 5.41 -0.06
CA TYR A 372 -7.16 4.96 -0.97
C TYR A 372 -7.39 3.44 -0.98
N VAL A 373 -6.35 2.63 -0.68
CA VAL A 373 -6.47 1.17 -0.53
C VAL A 373 -7.17 0.84 0.79
N VAL A 374 -6.78 1.52 1.87
CA VAL A 374 -7.42 1.38 3.19
C VAL A 374 -8.90 1.72 3.10
N GLU A 375 -9.24 2.87 2.51
CA GLU A 375 -10.62 3.33 2.31
C GLU A 375 -11.45 2.32 1.52
N TYR A 376 -10.88 1.77 0.43
CA TYR A 376 -11.56 0.74 -0.36
C TYR A 376 -11.86 -0.51 0.46
N ILE A 377 -10.87 -1.07 1.14
CA ILE A 377 -11.04 -2.28 1.95
C ILE A 377 -12.05 -2.03 3.07
N VAL A 378 -11.94 -0.92 3.79
CA VAL A 378 -12.86 -0.55 4.86
C VAL A 378 -14.30 -0.40 4.33
N LYS A 379 -14.49 0.26 3.19
CA LYS A 379 -15.80 0.41 2.56
C LYS A 379 -16.41 -0.94 2.16
N GLN A 380 -15.61 -1.86 1.62
CA GLN A 380 -16.08 -3.18 1.17
C GLN A 380 -16.28 -4.19 2.32
N THR A 381 -15.71 -3.94 3.48
CA THR A 381 -15.83 -4.80 4.67
C THR A 381 -16.70 -4.14 5.73
N VAL A 382 -16.18 -3.16 6.45
CA VAL A 382 -16.89 -2.45 7.53
C VAL A 382 -18.15 -1.75 6.98
N GLY A 383 -18.04 -1.08 5.83
CA GLY A 383 -19.15 -0.41 5.19
C GLY A 383 -20.32 -1.36 4.90
N LYS A 384 -20.01 -2.54 4.38
CA LYS A 384 -21.04 -3.58 4.15
C LYS A 384 -21.65 -4.14 5.43
N LEU A 385 -20.89 -4.16 6.54
CA LEU A 385 -21.40 -4.60 7.83
C LEU A 385 -22.36 -3.60 8.48
N VAL A 386 -22.21 -2.32 8.25
CA VAL A 386 -23.07 -1.27 8.86
C VAL A 386 -24.27 -0.93 7.98
N GLU A 387 -24.30 -1.34 6.72
CA GLU A 387 -25.37 -1.06 5.77
C GLU A 387 -26.72 -1.56 6.30
N GLY A 388 -27.71 -0.65 6.36
CA GLY A 388 -29.06 -0.94 6.86
C GLY A 388 -29.18 -1.18 8.37
N LYS A 389 -28.14 -0.88 9.16
CA LYS A 389 -28.16 -1.05 10.62
C LYS A 389 -28.42 0.26 11.36
N ASN A 390 -28.89 0.15 12.58
CA ASN A 390 -29.17 1.30 13.44
C ASN A 390 -27.93 1.72 14.25
N PRO A 391 -27.72 3.04 14.41
CA PRO A 391 -26.63 3.56 15.23
C PRO A 391 -26.95 3.49 16.74
N GLY A 392 -25.98 3.85 17.56
CA GLY A 392 -26.11 4.02 19.00
C GLY A 392 -25.69 2.83 19.85
N PRO A 393 -25.71 2.99 21.18
CA PRO A 393 -25.17 2.00 22.12
C PRO A 393 -25.91 0.66 22.13
N ARG A 394 -27.20 0.67 21.80
CA ARG A 394 -28.04 -0.52 21.67
C ARG A 394 -28.17 -1.02 20.23
N GLY A 395 -27.62 -0.26 19.27
CA GLY A 395 -27.64 -0.62 17.86
C GLY A 395 -26.74 -1.82 17.56
N ALA A 396 -27.03 -2.53 16.49
CA ALA A 396 -26.25 -3.71 16.07
C ALA A 396 -24.77 -3.38 15.78
N VAL A 397 -24.48 -2.14 15.33
CA VAL A 397 -23.11 -1.69 15.02
C VAL A 397 -22.25 -1.60 16.28
N SER A 398 -22.80 -1.33 17.45
CA SER A 398 -22.05 -1.30 18.72
C SER A 398 -21.43 -2.64 19.10
N LYS A 399 -21.91 -3.73 18.51
CA LYS A 399 -21.44 -5.10 18.77
C LYS A 399 -20.43 -5.59 17.74
N LEU A 400 -20.18 -4.85 16.67
CA LEU A 400 -19.22 -5.23 15.65
C LEU A 400 -17.78 -5.17 16.19
N ARG A 401 -16.98 -6.16 15.85
CA ARG A 401 -15.57 -6.31 16.26
C ARG A 401 -14.73 -6.39 15.01
N ILE A 402 -13.88 -5.39 14.80
CA ILE A 402 -13.04 -5.21 13.61
C ILE A 402 -11.59 -5.39 14.04
N LEU A 403 -10.87 -6.30 13.41
CA LEU A 403 -9.49 -6.66 13.74
C LEU A 403 -8.53 -6.34 12.58
N ASP A 404 -7.34 -5.85 12.94
CA ASP A 404 -6.13 -5.96 12.12
C ASP A 404 -5.11 -6.82 12.88
N PRO A 405 -4.78 -8.04 12.39
CA PRO A 405 -3.90 -8.98 13.08
C PRO A 405 -2.40 -8.69 12.90
N ALA A 406 -2.05 -7.65 12.12
CA ALA A 406 -0.69 -7.18 11.90
C ALA A 406 -0.74 -5.64 11.74
N CYS A 407 -1.25 -4.96 12.79
CA CYS A 407 -1.73 -3.59 12.65
C CYS A 407 -0.64 -2.54 12.39
N GLY A 408 0.63 -2.84 12.61
CA GLY A 408 1.73 -1.92 12.37
C GLY A 408 1.52 -0.57 13.07
N SER A 409 1.50 0.50 12.30
CA SER A 409 1.21 1.86 12.75
C SER A 409 -0.29 2.17 12.92
N GLY A 410 -1.18 1.22 12.64
CA GLY A 410 -2.63 1.35 12.83
C GLY A 410 -3.40 1.95 11.66
N SER A 411 -2.82 2.02 10.46
CA SER A 411 -3.45 2.67 9.30
C SER A 411 -4.85 2.14 8.98
N PHE A 412 -5.04 0.82 8.96
CA PHE A 412 -6.34 0.19 8.74
C PHE A 412 -7.32 0.46 9.88
N LEU A 413 -6.85 0.42 11.11
CA LEU A 413 -7.66 0.69 12.29
C LEU A 413 -8.13 2.14 12.34
N LEU A 414 -7.26 3.09 11.98
CA LEU A 414 -7.62 4.50 11.84
C LEU A 414 -8.66 4.71 10.74
N GLY A 415 -8.49 4.04 9.59
CA GLY A 415 -9.44 4.10 8.49
C GLY A 415 -10.81 3.52 8.87
N ALA A 416 -10.84 2.37 9.52
CA ALA A 416 -12.08 1.75 10.00
C ALA A 416 -12.76 2.59 11.08
N TYR A 417 -11.98 3.16 12.01
CA TYR A 417 -12.48 4.04 13.04
C TYR A 417 -13.08 5.33 12.44
N GLN A 418 -12.37 5.99 11.53
CA GLN A 418 -12.90 7.16 10.83
C GLN A 418 -14.20 6.86 10.11
N TYR A 419 -14.27 5.75 9.39
CA TYR A 419 -15.49 5.32 8.70
C TYR A 419 -16.67 5.15 9.65
N LEU A 420 -16.46 4.52 10.81
CA LEU A 420 -17.50 4.36 11.82
C LEU A 420 -17.91 5.67 12.46
N LEU A 421 -16.98 6.61 12.70
CA LEU A 421 -17.28 7.94 13.22
C LEU A 421 -18.20 8.70 12.24
N ASP A 422 -17.85 8.73 10.96
CA ASP A 422 -18.63 9.41 9.92
C ASP A 422 -20.02 8.77 9.79
N TRP A 423 -20.06 7.43 9.72
CA TRP A 423 -21.31 6.69 9.62
C TRP A 423 -22.26 6.96 10.81
N HIS A 424 -21.78 6.92 12.06
CA HIS A 424 -22.59 7.18 13.23
C HIS A 424 -23.10 8.62 13.25
N ARG A 425 -22.24 9.61 12.94
CA ARG A 425 -22.64 11.01 12.83
C ARG A 425 -23.77 11.16 11.81
N ASP A 426 -23.57 10.65 10.61
CA ASP A 426 -24.52 10.79 9.52
C ASP A 426 -25.86 10.11 9.81
N GLU A 427 -25.86 8.94 10.42
CA GLU A 427 -27.08 8.25 10.81
C GLU A 427 -27.81 8.92 11.98
N TYR A 428 -27.08 9.49 12.95
CA TYR A 428 -27.70 10.29 14.01
C TYR A 428 -28.33 11.58 13.48
N VAL A 429 -27.68 12.23 12.51
CA VAL A 429 -28.21 13.44 11.87
C VAL A 429 -29.44 13.13 11.03
N LYS A 430 -29.50 11.98 10.34
CA LYS A 430 -30.66 11.53 9.57
C LYS A 430 -31.87 11.17 10.44
N ASP A 431 -31.65 10.57 11.62
CA ASP A 431 -32.72 10.13 12.51
C ASP A 431 -33.41 11.29 13.23
N ASP A 432 -32.72 12.16 13.85
CA ASP A 432 -33.07 13.44 14.50
C ASP A 432 -31.89 13.90 15.37
N PRO A 433 -31.10 14.87 14.93
CA PRO A 433 -29.92 15.28 15.68
C PRO A 433 -30.25 15.81 17.09
N THR A 434 -31.42 16.45 17.28
CA THR A 434 -31.83 17.00 18.57
C THR A 434 -32.05 15.89 19.60
N LYS A 435 -32.63 14.79 19.17
CA LYS A 435 -32.83 13.58 20.02
C LYS A 435 -31.51 13.04 20.54
N TRP A 436 -30.47 13.05 19.72
CA TRP A 436 -29.16 12.52 20.06
C TRP A 436 -28.25 13.52 20.78
N ALA A 437 -28.61 14.82 20.77
CA ALA A 437 -27.89 15.87 21.45
C ALA A 437 -28.41 16.17 22.86
N THR A 438 -29.54 15.56 23.28
CA THR A 438 -30.18 15.79 24.57
C THR A 438 -30.13 14.55 25.47
N GLY A 439 -30.37 14.74 26.77
CA GLY A 439 -30.38 13.66 27.77
C GLY A 439 -29.12 13.59 28.64
N SER A 440 -29.04 12.57 29.49
CA SER A 440 -27.93 12.37 30.43
C SER A 440 -26.62 11.91 29.78
N ASN A 441 -26.65 11.47 28.51
CA ASN A 441 -25.49 10.97 27.80
C ASN A 441 -25.61 11.30 26.30
N PRO A 442 -25.46 12.58 25.90
CA PRO A 442 -25.62 13.01 24.53
C PRO A 442 -24.54 12.39 23.61
N ARG A 443 -24.96 12.04 22.38
CA ARG A 443 -24.06 11.45 21.35
C ARG A 443 -23.56 12.48 20.38
N LEU A 444 -24.38 13.53 20.19
CA LEU A 444 -24.04 14.69 19.38
C LEU A 444 -23.97 15.95 20.24
N TYR A 445 -23.20 16.90 19.77
CA TYR A 445 -23.28 18.27 20.23
C TYR A 445 -23.20 19.21 19.02
N GLN A 446 -23.75 20.40 19.16
CA GLN A 446 -23.68 21.41 18.12
C GLN A 446 -22.48 22.30 18.40
N SER A 447 -21.57 22.44 17.41
CA SER A 447 -20.42 23.35 17.54
C SER A 447 -20.88 24.83 17.38
N ASP A 448 -19.98 25.76 17.71
CA ASP A 448 -20.22 27.22 17.52
C ASP A 448 -20.56 27.59 16.06
N THR A 449 -20.18 26.74 15.11
CA THR A 449 -20.49 26.85 13.68
C THR A 449 -21.83 26.20 13.29
N CYS A 450 -22.68 25.87 14.25
CA CYS A 450 -23.96 25.16 14.06
C CYS A 450 -23.84 23.75 13.46
N GLU A 451 -22.70 23.11 13.52
CA GLU A 451 -22.47 21.77 13.00
C GLU A 451 -22.67 20.69 14.07
N TRP A 452 -23.18 19.54 13.62
CA TRP A 452 -23.34 18.38 14.49
C TRP A 452 -22.06 17.53 14.55
N LYS A 453 -21.49 17.37 15.73
CA LYS A 453 -20.29 16.58 16.00
C LYS A 453 -20.60 15.49 17.01
N LEU A 454 -19.88 14.35 16.90
CA LEU A 454 -19.94 13.31 17.92
C LEU A 454 -19.24 13.79 19.19
N THR A 455 -19.86 13.53 20.35
CA THR A 455 -19.21 13.78 21.64
C THR A 455 -17.95 12.89 21.80
N THR A 456 -16.97 13.36 22.58
CA THR A 456 -15.77 12.57 22.90
C THR A 456 -16.12 11.22 23.52
N ASP A 457 -17.19 11.16 24.30
CA ASP A 457 -17.66 9.93 24.94
C ASP A 457 -18.22 8.92 23.91
N GLU A 458 -18.93 9.40 22.90
CA GLU A 458 -19.39 8.55 21.80
C GLU A 458 -18.22 8.06 20.94
N ARG A 459 -17.25 8.89 20.66
CA ARG A 459 -16.01 8.50 19.96
C ARG A 459 -15.26 7.41 20.74
N LYS A 460 -15.08 7.59 22.08
CA LYS A 460 -14.48 6.55 22.94
C LYS A 460 -15.25 5.24 22.87
N ARG A 461 -16.59 5.31 22.98
CA ARG A 461 -17.45 4.13 22.89
C ARG A 461 -17.26 3.36 21.58
N ILE A 462 -17.26 4.07 20.44
CA ILE A 462 -17.05 3.46 19.12
C ILE A 462 -15.65 2.82 19.07
N LEU A 463 -14.61 3.52 19.53
CA LEU A 463 -13.25 2.99 19.54
C LEU A 463 -13.13 1.72 20.36
N LEU A 464 -13.57 1.74 21.61
CA LEU A 464 -13.46 0.62 22.53
C LEU A 464 -14.28 -0.60 22.10
N ASN A 465 -15.45 -0.35 21.53
CA ASN A 465 -16.33 -1.44 21.13
C ASN A 465 -15.92 -2.11 19.82
N ASN A 466 -15.40 -1.33 18.87
CA ASN A 466 -15.34 -1.79 17.49
C ASN A 466 -13.92 -2.04 16.97
N ILE A 467 -12.88 -1.44 17.54
CA ILE A 467 -11.53 -1.43 16.95
C ILE A 467 -10.56 -2.27 17.77
N TYR A 468 -9.95 -3.27 17.12
CA TYR A 468 -9.02 -4.23 17.73
C TYR A 468 -7.79 -4.41 16.83
N GLY A 469 -6.64 -4.58 17.45
CA GLY A 469 -5.38 -4.79 16.71
C GLY A 469 -4.39 -5.64 17.48
N VAL A 470 -3.59 -6.39 16.75
CA VAL A 470 -2.45 -7.13 17.31
C VAL A 470 -1.23 -6.88 16.45
N ASP A 471 -0.10 -6.66 17.09
CA ASP A 471 1.20 -6.62 16.42
C ASP A 471 2.28 -7.27 17.27
N ILE A 472 3.28 -7.89 16.64
CA ILE A 472 4.41 -8.51 17.32
C ILE A 472 5.37 -7.47 17.89
N ASP A 473 5.41 -6.27 17.29
CA ASP A 473 6.32 -5.19 17.67
C ASP A 473 5.65 -4.29 18.73
N PRO A 474 6.18 -4.25 19.97
CA PRO A 474 5.62 -3.38 21.02
C PRO A 474 5.67 -1.89 20.64
N GLN A 475 6.62 -1.46 19.80
CA GLN A 475 6.67 -0.07 19.36
C GLN A 475 5.51 0.24 18.40
N ALA A 476 5.17 -0.69 17.50
CA ALA A 476 4.02 -0.56 16.61
C ALA A 476 2.70 -0.43 17.39
N VAL A 477 2.53 -1.27 18.40
CA VAL A 477 1.36 -1.24 19.30
C VAL A 477 1.21 0.14 19.98
N GLU A 478 2.30 0.70 20.50
CA GLU A 478 2.25 2.00 21.15
C GLU A 478 1.95 3.15 20.18
N VAL A 479 2.50 3.10 18.99
CA VAL A 479 2.20 4.07 17.92
C VAL A 479 0.74 3.98 17.49
N THR A 480 0.21 2.77 17.32
CA THR A 480 -1.21 2.57 17.01
C THR A 480 -2.11 3.14 18.10
N LYS A 481 -1.81 2.89 19.38
CA LYS A 481 -2.53 3.48 20.52
C LYS A 481 -2.48 5.01 20.46
N LEU A 482 -1.28 5.59 20.29
CA LEU A 482 -1.10 7.04 20.20
C LEU A 482 -1.94 7.65 19.07
N SER A 483 -1.90 7.07 17.87
CA SER A 483 -2.63 7.56 16.70
C SER A 483 -4.15 7.52 16.92
N LEU A 484 -4.67 6.43 17.49
CA LEU A 484 -6.09 6.28 17.82
C LEU A 484 -6.53 7.28 18.91
N LEU A 485 -5.71 7.51 19.93
CA LEU A 485 -6.00 8.48 20.98
C LEU A 485 -6.02 9.93 20.44
N LEU A 486 -5.06 10.28 19.60
CA LEU A 486 -5.05 11.58 18.92
C LEU A 486 -6.27 11.77 17.99
N LYS A 487 -6.77 10.66 17.40
CA LYS A 487 -7.99 10.66 16.58
C LYS A 487 -9.25 10.91 17.43
N VAL A 488 -9.32 10.40 18.65
CA VAL A 488 -10.41 10.71 19.60
C VAL A 488 -10.48 12.21 19.88
N LEU A 489 -9.34 12.87 20.04
CA LEU A 489 -9.24 14.31 20.34
C LEU A 489 -9.31 15.22 19.12
N GLU A 490 -9.45 14.67 17.91
CA GLU A 490 -9.51 15.47 16.68
C GLU A 490 -10.74 16.35 16.65
N GLY A 491 -10.52 17.68 16.49
CA GLY A 491 -11.60 18.67 16.49
C GLY A 491 -12.12 19.10 17.88
N GLU A 492 -11.51 18.63 18.97
CA GLU A 492 -11.78 19.12 20.33
C GLU A 492 -10.85 20.27 20.71
N ASN A 493 -11.31 21.11 21.64
CA ASN A 493 -10.55 22.18 22.27
C ASN A 493 -10.75 22.18 23.80
N GLU A 494 -10.05 23.08 24.52
CA GLU A 494 -10.14 23.14 25.98
C GLU A 494 -11.56 23.36 26.50
N GLN A 495 -12.36 24.19 25.80
CA GLN A 495 -13.73 24.51 26.24
C GLN A 495 -14.66 23.31 26.02
N THR A 496 -14.62 22.69 24.84
CA THR A 496 -15.44 21.52 24.53
C THR A 496 -15.09 20.35 25.43
N LEU A 497 -13.80 20.13 25.67
CA LEU A 497 -13.33 19.04 26.51
C LEU A 497 -13.65 19.27 27.99
N SER A 498 -13.48 20.50 28.50
CA SER A 498 -13.79 20.84 29.89
C SER A 498 -15.27 20.78 30.18
N GLN A 499 -16.13 21.21 29.27
CA GLN A 499 -17.59 21.06 29.38
C GLN A 499 -17.98 19.58 29.44
N GLN A 500 -17.46 18.75 28.53
CA GLN A 500 -17.74 17.32 28.51
C GLN A 500 -17.20 16.61 29.74
N LEU A 501 -15.98 16.93 30.22
CA LEU A 501 -15.39 16.36 31.43
C LEU A 501 -16.19 16.73 32.71
N ALA A 502 -16.68 17.97 32.79
CA ALA A 502 -17.53 18.41 33.90
C ALA A 502 -18.86 17.68 33.92
N PHE A 503 -19.43 17.35 32.74
CA PHE A 503 -20.69 16.61 32.62
C PHE A 503 -20.54 15.12 33.00
N PHE A 504 -19.42 14.48 32.59
CA PHE A 504 -19.30 13.01 32.67
C PHE A 504 -18.44 12.54 33.85
N GLN A 505 -17.73 13.43 34.56
CA GLN A 505 -16.78 13.08 35.63
C GLN A 505 -15.77 11.98 35.23
N GLN A 506 -15.44 11.87 33.96
CA GLN A 506 -14.54 10.86 33.38
C GLN A 506 -13.34 11.54 32.70
N ARG A 507 -12.21 10.85 32.67
CA ARG A 507 -11.00 11.30 31.96
C ARG A 507 -11.22 11.31 30.46
N ALA A 508 -10.47 12.16 29.75
CA ALA A 508 -10.70 12.47 28.35
C ALA A 508 -10.46 11.31 27.38
N LEU A 509 -9.55 10.39 27.69
CA LEU A 509 -9.15 9.31 26.80
C LEU A 509 -9.39 7.92 27.42
N PRO A 510 -9.63 6.88 26.59
CA PRO A 510 -9.75 5.51 27.06
C PRO A 510 -8.40 4.82 27.21
N ASP A 511 -8.35 3.74 28.01
CA ASP A 511 -7.27 2.77 27.95
C ASP A 511 -7.52 1.78 26.81
N LEU A 512 -6.53 1.60 25.93
CA LEU A 512 -6.59 0.73 24.77
C LEU A 512 -5.88 -0.62 24.97
N SER A 513 -5.44 -0.93 26.20
CA SER A 513 -4.68 -2.15 26.48
C SER A 513 -5.46 -3.43 26.18
N ASN A 514 -6.81 -3.38 26.29
CA ASN A 514 -7.68 -4.51 25.96
C ASN A 514 -8.00 -4.62 24.46
N ASN A 515 -7.77 -3.56 23.69
CA ASN A 515 -8.12 -3.49 22.27
C ASN A 515 -6.90 -3.69 21.37
N ILE A 516 -5.76 -3.06 21.72
CA ILE A 516 -4.55 -3.10 20.93
C ILE A 516 -3.46 -3.82 21.74
N LYS A 517 -3.10 -5.00 21.30
CA LYS A 517 -2.27 -5.95 22.05
C LYS A 517 -0.96 -6.26 21.35
N CYS A 518 0.05 -6.57 22.14
CA CYS A 518 1.37 -6.99 21.65
C CYS A 518 1.47 -8.51 21.69
N GLY A 519 1.70 -9.14 20.53
CA GLY A 519 1.85 -10.59 20.45
C GLY A 519 2.02 -11.11 19.05
N ASN A 520 2.46 -12.36 18.96
CA ASN A 520 2.64 -13.05 17.69
C ASN A 520 1.32 -13.63 17.20
N SER A 521 0.70 -13.02 16.24
CA SER A 521 -0.59 -13.44 15.67
C SER A 521 -0.60 -14.87 15.11
N LEU A 522 0.57 -15.43 14.79
CA LEU A 522 0.72 -16.73 14.13
C LEU A 522 1.14 -17.85 15.08
N ILE A 523 1.74 -17.55 16.24
CA ILE A 523 2.23 -18.56 17.20
C ILE A 523 1.43 -18.45 18.49
N GLY A 524 0.69 -19.50 18.80
CA GLY A 524 -0.09 -19.63 20.05
C GLY A 524 0.76 -20.10 21.23
N THR A 525 0.19 -20.00 22.44
CA THR A 525 0.86 -20.47 23.67
C THR A 525 1.03 -21.98 23.71
N ASP A 526 0.28 -22.75 22.93
CA ASP A 526 0.45 -24.17 22.65
C ASP A 526 1.83 -24.51 22.05
N PHE A 527 2.56 -23.51 21.53
CA PHE A 527 3.95 -23.64 21.13
C PHE A 527 4.86 -24.19 22.25
N TYR A 528 4.54 -23.87 23.49
CA TYR A 528 5.32 -24.31 24.66
C TYR A 528 4.86 -25.66 25.22
N GLU A 529 3.71 -26.18 24.79
CA GLU A 529 3.20 -27.47 25.24
C GLU A 529 4.08 -28.63 24.76
N GLY A 530 4.36 -29.56 25.64
CA GLY A 530 5.24 -30.72 25.37
C GLY A 530 6.74 -30.41 25.29
N ARG A 531 7.16 -29.14 25.47
CA ARG A 531 8.55 -28.74 25.56
C ARG A 531 8.90 -28.46 27.03
N GLN A 532 9.98 -29.04 27.52
CA GLN A 532 10.42 -28.81 28.91
C GLN A 532 10.69 -27.31 29.13
N ALA A 533 10.06 -26.70 30.12
CA ALA A 533 10.13 -25.26 30.45
C ALA A 533 11.56 -24.70 30.65
N GLY A 534 12.59 -25.54 30.77
CA GLY A 534 13.99 -25.16 30.91
C GLY A 534 14.76 -24.98 29.59
N PHE A 535 14.17 -25.26 28.44
CA PHE A 535 14.83 -25.17 27.14
C PHE A 535 14.82 -23.78 26.50
N PHE A 536 13.94 -22.88 26.94
CA PHE A 536 13.86 -21.51 26.43
C PHE A 536 14.39 -20.53 27.47
N ASN A 537 15.33 -19.68 27.07
CA ASN A 537 15.72 -18.56 27.89
C ASN A 537 14.68 -17.42 27.77
N GLU A 538 14.68 -16.48 28.70
CA GLU A 538 13.74 -15.34 28.70
C GLU A 538 13.78 -14.54 27.39
N GLU A 539 14.93 -14.42 26.77
CA GLU A 539 15.12 -13.71 25.50
C GLU A 539 14.39 -14.43 24.34
N GLU A 540 14.41 -15.75 24.30
CA GLU A 540 13.68 -16.54 23.29
C GLU A 540 12.17 -16.44 23.49
N VAL A 541 11.68 -16.54 24.71
CA VAL A 541 10.26 -16.39 25.03
C VAL A 541 9.75 -15.00 24.60
N LEU A 542 10.48 -13.96 24.94
CA LEU A 542 10.17 -12.58 24.52
C LEU A 542 10.21 -12.40 22.99
N ARG A 543 11.08 -13.13 22.32
CA ARG A 543 11.26 -13.05 20.87
C ARG A 543 10.18 -13.81 20.11
N ILE A 544 9.69 -14.92 20.64
CA ILE A 544 8.55 -15.68 20.10
C ILE A 544 7.27 -14.86 20.30
N ASN A 545 7.11 -14.28 21.48
CA ASN A 545 5.97 -13.46 21.89
C ASN A 545 4.62 -14.15 21.57
N ALA A 546 4.50 -15.44 21.95
CA ALA A 546 3.32 -16.24 21.62
C ALA A 546 2.02 -15.60 22.13
N PHE A 547 0.95 -15.69 21.34
CA PHE A 547 -0.29 -14.99 21.58
C PHE A 547 -1.49 -15.94 21.57
N ASP A 548 -2.24 -15.94 22.65
CA ASP A 548 -3.44 -16.75 22.80
C ASP A 548 -4.69 -15.91 22.51
N TRP A 549 -5.26 -16.09 21.32
CA TRP A 549 -6.41 -15.33 20.86
C TRP A 549 -7.64 -15.46 21.74
N GLU A 550 -7.96 -16.67 22.21
CA GLU A 550 -9.15 -16.95 23.02
C GLU A 550 -9.02 -16.37 24.43
N ARG A 551 -7.82 -16.47 25.01
CA ARG A 551 -7.52 -15.89 26.31
C ARG A 551 -7.49 -14.37 26.28
N GLU A 552 -6.94 -13.81 25.22
CA GLU A 552 -6.77 -12.35 25.10
C GLU A 552 -8.06 -11.63 24.70
N PHE A 553 -8.98 -12.31 23.99
CA PHE A 553 -10.27 -11.77 23.54
C PHE A 553 -11.45 -12.72 23.86
N PRO A 554 -11.64 -13.11 25.13
CA PRO A 554 -12.59 -14.17 25.50
C PRO A 554 -14.03 -13.86 25.09
N GLU A 555 -14.50 -12.63 25.24
CA GLU A 555 -15.86 -12.22 24.88
C GLU A 555 -16.10 -12.29 23.35
N ILE A 556 -15.08 -12.04 22.54
CA ILE A 556 -15.16 -12.07 21.08
C ILE A 556 -15.28 -13.52 20.62
N PHE A 557 -14.46 -14.41 21.14
CA PHE A 557 -14.49 -15.83 20.76
C PHE A 557 -15.71 -16.57 21.33
N ALA A 558 -16.22 -16.17 22.49
CA ALA A 558 -17.50 -16.66 22.98
C ALA A 558 -18.68 -16.33 22.03
N ASN A 559 -18.53 -15.29 21.17
CA ASN A 559 -19.50 -14.92 20.15
C ASN A 559 -19.10 -15.39 18.71
N GLY A 560 -18.18 -16.33 18.62
CA GLY A 560 -17.76 -16.97 17.37
C GLY A 560 -16.63 -16.30 16.60
N GLY A 561 -16.03 -15.21 17.10
CA GLY A 561 -14.91 -14.51 16.47
C GLY A 561 -15.21 -13.07 16.05
N PHE A 562 -14.32 -12.48 15.25
CA PHE A 562 -14.44 -11.10 14.77
C PHE A 562 -15.44 -10.96 13.63
N ASP A 563 -16.09 -9.80 13.53
CA ASP A 563 -17.02 -9.48 12.43
C ASP A 563 -16.31 -9.12 11.13
N ALA A 564 -15.15 -8.48 11.24
CA ALA A 564 -14.28 -8.18 10.11
C ALA A 564 -12.81 -8.32 10.49
N VAL A 565 -12.02 -8.84 9.56
CA VAL A 565 -10.54 -8.76 9.60
C VAL A 565 -10.05 -8.06 8.35
N ILE A 566 -9.27 -7.00 8.56
CA ILE A 566 -8.70 -6.16 7.52
C ILE A 566 -7.20 -5.98 7.78
N GLY A 567 -6.40 -5.74 6.74
CA GLY A 567 -4.98 -5.46 6.96
C GLY A 567 -4.10 -5.59 5.73
N ASN A 568 -2.81 -5.31 5.97
CA ASN A 568 -1.71 -5.54 5.05
C ASN A 568 -0.66 -6.41 5.76
N PRO A 569 -0.70 -7.74 5.62
CA PRO A 569 0.23 -8.62 6.32
C PRO A 569 1.65 -8.52 5.76
N PRO A 570 2.69 -8.91 6.51
CA PRO A 570 4.06 -8.93 6.02
C PRO A 570 4.24 -9.96 4.87
N TYR A 571 5.10 -9.63 3.87
CA TYR A 571 5.32 -10.43 2.66
C TYR A 571 6.61 -11.25 2.68
N ASP A 572 7.29 -11.34 3.82
CA ASP A 572 8.58 -11.99 3.95
C ASP A 572 8.54 -13.47 3.56
N VAL A 573 9.63 -13.87 2.89
CA VAL A 573 9.84 -15.25 2.48
C VAL A 573 10.58 -16.00 3.59
N LEU A 574 10.05 -17.15 4.01
CA LEU A 574 10.64 -18.00 5.04
C LEU A 574 11.75 -18.89 4.45
N GLU A 575 12.90 -18.31 4.11
CA GLU A 575 14.06 -19.06 3.62
C GLU A 575 15.14 -19.23 4.70
N LYS A 576 15.79 -20.41 4.70
CA LYS A 576 16.98 -20.63 5.54
C LYS A 576 18.14 -19.79 5.02
N ASP A 577 18.60 -18.83 5.83
CA ASP A 577 19.85 -18.14 5.55
C ASP A 577 21.04 -19.09 5.64
N ARG A 578 21.82 -19.18 4.55
CA ARG A 578 23.07 -19.94 4.56
C ARG A 578 24.08 -19.24 5.48
N GLY A 579 24.22 -19.74 6.71
CA GLY A 579 25.27 -19.32 7.65
C GLY A 579 24.86 -18.34 8.77
N LYS A 580 23.57 -18.02 8.94
CA LYS A 580 23.05 -17.26 10.09
C LYS A 580 21.87 -17.98 10.71
N SER A 581 21.65 -17.81 12.01
CA SER A 581 20.47 -18.33 12.70
C SER A 581 19.18 -17.88 11.97
N SER A 582 18.52 -18.84 11.32
CA SER A 582 17.24 -18.65 10.63
C SER A 582 16.05 -18.71 11.61
N TRP A 583 16.28 -18.29 12.84
CA TRP A 583 15.49 -18.61 14.02
C TRP A 583 13.99 -18.24 13.89
N PRO A 584 13.56 -17.04 13.51
CA PRO A 584 12.12 -16.77 13.47
C PRO A 584 11.39 -17.60 12.40
N HIS A 585 12.04 -17.79 11.25
CA HIS A 585 11.47 -18.52 10.11
C HIS A 585 11.37 -20.02 10.36
N GLN A 586 12.41 -20.60 10.98
CA GLN A 586 12.42 -22.02 11.32
C GLN A 586 11.38 -22.32 12.40
N THR A 587 11.31 -21.48 13.43
CA THR A 587 10.36 -21.62 14.55
C THR A 587 8.91 -21.60 14.07
N LEU A 588 8.55 -20.64 13.21
CA LEU A 588 7.20 -20.57 12.62
C LEU A 588 6.92 -21.79 11.73
N THR A 589 7.89 -22.20 10.91
CA THR A 589 7.72 -23.36 10.02
C THR A 589 7.51 -24.65 10.81
N ASP A 590 8.27 -24.84 11.89
CA ASP A 590 8.15 -26.03 12.75
C ASP A 590 6.84 -26.01 13.54
N TYR A 591 6.43 -24.85 14.04
CA TYR A 591 5.14 -24.67 14.71
C TYR A 591 3.97 -24.94 13.76
N ALA A 592 4.02 -24.40 12.56
CA ALA A 592 2.96 -24.56 11.56
C ALA A 592 2.76 -26.04 11.16
N LYS A 593 3.84 -26.82 11.09
CA LYS A 593 3.74 -28.27 10.84
C LYS A 593 3.19 -29.06 12.02
N PHE A 594 3.43 -28.57 13.23
CA PHE A 594 2.97 -29.23 14.46
C PHE A 594 1.49 -28.92 14.78
N SER A 595 1.08 -27.68 14.60
CA SER A 595 -0.24 -27.18 15.04
C SER A 595 -1.40 -27.57 14.14
N ASN A 596 -1.15 -28.07 12.91
CA ASN A 596 -2.15 -28.34 11.86
C ASN A 596 -3.04 -27.14 11.47
N ARG A 597 -2.89 -26.00 12.15
CA ARG A 597 -3.70 -24.78 11.88
C ARG A 597 -3.36 -24.15 10.54
N PHE A 598 -2.14 -24.38 10.05
CA PHE A 598 -1.59 -23.72 8.87
C PHE A 598 -1.36 -24.67 7.69
N ASP A 599 -2.01 -25.83 7.66
CA ASP A 599 -1.85 -26.79 6.55
C ASP A 599 -2.12 -26.14 5.19
N ALA A 600 -3.09 -25.24 5.12
CA ALA A 600 -3.39 -24.46 3.94
C ALA A 600 -2.32 -23.40 3.58
N SER A 601 -1.35 -23.13 4.46
CA SER A 601 -0.22 -22.24 4.19
C SER A 601 1.05 -23.01 3.83
N LEU A 602 1.07 -24.34 3.99
CA LEU A 602 2.24 -25.16 3.71
C LEU A 602 2.36 -25.49 2.22
N GLY A 603 3.55 -25.87 1.78
CA GLY A 603 3.86 -26.23 0.41
C GLY A 603 4.65 -25.17 -0.36
N GLY A 604 5.57 -25.60 -1.19
CA GLY A 604 6.43 -24.74 -1.99
C GLY A 604 7.27 -23.76 -1.18
N LYS A 605 7.47 -22.57 -1.71
CA LYS A 605 8.19 -21.48 -1.06
C LYS A 605 7.26 -20.77 -0.09
N LEU A 606 7.55 -20.83 1.20
CA LEU A 606 6.70 -20.27 2.26
C LEU A 606 6.86 -18.75 2.36
N ASN A 607 5.73 -18.05 2.47
CA ASN A 607 5.64 -16.59 2.65
C ASN A 607 4.71 -16.26 3.81
N LEU A 608 5.03 -15.25 4.61
CA LEU A 608 4.24 -14.87 5.79
C LEU A 608 2.79 -14.51 5.44
N PHE A 609 2.53 -13.78 4.35
CA PHE A 609 1.16 -13.40 3.99
C PHE A 609 0.21 -14.59 3.85
N ARG A 610 0.70 -15.77 3.45
CA ARG A 610 -0.13 -16.98 3.36
C ARG A 610 -0.63 -17.45 4.72
N PHE A 611 0.24 -17.38 5.73
CA PHE A 611 -0.12 -17.71 7.12
C PHE A 611 -1.14 -16.70 7.67
N PHE A 612 -0.95 -15.41 7.37
CA PHE A 612 -1.90 -14.38 7.78
C PHE A 612 -3.27 -14.51 7.10
N ILE A 613 -3.33 -14.94 5.83
CA ILE A 613 -4.61 -15.24 5.16
C ILE A 613 -5.35 -16.34 5.92
N VAL A 614 -4.69 -17.46 6.18
CA VAL A 614 -5.32 -18.59 6.89
C VAL A 614 -5.71 -18.19 8.31
N GLN A 615 -4.81 -17.56 9.05
CA GLN A 615 -5.12 -17.09 10.42
C GLN A 615 -6.28 -16.12 10.45
N SER A 616 -6.30 -15.13 9.56
CA SER A 616 -7.35 -14.11 9.57
C SER A 616 -8.73 -14.67 9.25
N ILE A 617 -8.83 -15.63 8.33
CA ILE A 617 -10.10 -16.31 8.03
C ILE A 617 -10.57 -17.12 9.23
N ASN A 618 -9.66 -17.82 9.93
CA ASN A 618 -9.98 -18.59 11.12
C ASN A 618 -10.40 -17.73 12.33
N LEU A 619 -10.04 -16.44 12.36
CA LEU A 619 -10.43 -15.51 13.42
C LEU A 619 -11.80 -14.87 13.19
N ILE A 620 -12.36 -15.00 11.99
CA ILE A 620 -13.64 -14.40 11.62
C ILE A 620 -14.79 -15.35 11.90
N ARG A 621 -15.88 -14.81 12.45
CA ARG A 621 -17.12 -15.55 12.61
C ARG A 621 -17.79 -15.85 11.26
N GLU A 622 -18.68 -16.83 11.22
CA GLU A 622 -19.50 -17.12 10.03
C GLU A 622 -20.23 -15.85 9.52
N LYS A 623 -20.22 -15.64 8.22
CA LYS A 623 -20.76 -14.45 7.51
C LYS A 623 -20.06 -13.13 7.84
N GLY A 624 -18.92 -13.18 8.51
CA GLY A 624 -18.05 -12.02 8.69
C GLY A 624 -17.36 -11.60 7.39
N LYS A 625 -16.70 -10.47 7.41
CA LYS A 625 -16.03 -9.86 6.24
C LYS A 625 -14.52 -9.96 6.36
N TRP A 626 -13.88 -10.30 5.26
CA TRP A 626 -12.43 -10.34 5.14
C TRP A 626 -11.94 -9.42 4.05
N GLY A 627 -10.85 -8.68 4.31
CA GLY A 627 -10.26 -7.77 3.32
C GLY A 627 -8.78 -7.54 3.54
N MET A 628 -7.93 -7.91 2.58
CA MET A 628 -6.48 -7.72 2.66
C MET A 628 -5.88 -7.28 1.32
N ILE A 629 -4.76 -6.56 1.40
CA ILE A 629 -3.86 -6.37 0.27
C ILE A 629 -2.71 -7.35 0.39
N VAL A 630 -2.46 -8.12 -0.67
CA VAL A 630 -1.45 -9.18 -0.69
C VAL A 630 -0.72 -9.23 -2.05
N PRO A 631 0.43 -9.93 -2.16
CA PRO A 631 1.08 -10.14 -3.45
C PRO A 631 0.21 -10.89 -4.44
N MET A 632 0.21 -10.45 -5.72
CA MET A 632 -0.51 -11.13 -6.80
C MET A 632 -0.06 -12.58 -7.04
N ALA A 633 1.08 -13.00 -6.50
CA ALA A 633 1.51 -14.40 -6.49
C ALA A 633 0.42 -15.33 -5.93
N LEU A 634 -0.43 -14.86 -5.03
CA LEU A 634 -1.58 -15.62 -4.52
C LEU A 634 -2.48 -16.12 -5.65
N LEU A 635 -2.67 -15.34 -6.71
CA LEU A 635 -3.62 -15.67 -7.77
C LEU A 635 -3.16 -16.81 -8.69
N ALA A 636 -1.86 -16.95 -8.95
CA ALA A 636 -1.41 -17.87 -9.98
C ALA A 636 -0.13 -18.68 -9.63
N ASP A 637 0.65 -18.30 -8.61
CA ASP A 637 1.86 -19.04 -8.25
C ASP A 637 1.48 -20.42 -7.68
N ILE A 638 2.20 -21.46 -8.15
CA ILE A 638 1.97 -22.86 -7.70
C ILE A 638 2.21 -23.04 -6.20
N SER A 639 3.14 -22.29 -5.63
CA SER A 639 3.41 -22.34 -4.19
C SER A 639 2.22 -21.85 -3.35
N CYS A 640 1.34 -21.03 -3.93
CA CYS A 640 0.14 -20.50 -3.29
C CYS A 640 -1.13 -21.34 -3.54
N ARG A 641 -1.02 -22.44 -4.29
CA ARG A 641 -2.19 -23.24 -4.68
C ARG A 641 -3.09 -23.63 -3.50
N ILE A 642 -2.51 -24.24 -2.45
CA ILE A 642 -3.27 -24.72 -1.31
C ILE A 642 -3.94 -23.56 -0.57
N THR A 643 -3.23 -22.44 -0.39
CA THR A 643 -3.80 -21.22 0.23
C THR A 643 -4.91 -20.63 -0.62
N ARG A 644 -4.79 -20.66 -1.94
CA ARG A 644 -5.81 -20.20 -2.88
C ARG A 644 -7.06 -21.09 -2.87
N GLU A 645 -6.88 -22.40 -2.84
CA GLU A 645 -7.96 -23.39 -2.70
C GLU A 645 -8.70 -23.20 -1.37
N PHE A 646 -7.97 -23.01 -0.26
CA PHE A 646 -8.53 -22.68 1.03
C PHE A 646 -9.38 -21.40 0.96
N LEU A 647 -8.84 -20.30 0.40
CA LEU A 647 -9.56 -19.05 0.25
C LEU A 647 -10.87 -19.21 -0.56
N ILE A 648 -10.81 -19.96 -1.67
CA ILE A 648 -11.99 -20.22 -2.52
C ILE A 648 -13.03 -21.09 -1.79
N THR A 649 -12.60 -21.98 -0.93
CA THR A 649 -13.47 -22.88 -0.17
C THR A 649 -14.17 -22.17 0.98
N GLU A 650 -13.39 -21.44 1.80
CA GLU A 650 -13.88 -20.81 3.03
C GLU A 650 -14.60 -19.47 2.78
N CYS A 651 -14.39 -18.86 1.61
CA CYS A 651 -14.94 -17.56 1.31
C CYS A 651 -15.96 -17.59 0.16
N ASN A 652 -16.90 -16.66 0.23
CA ASN A 652 -17.90 -16.40 -0.82
C ASN A 652 -17.82 -14.94 -1.29
N GLU A 653 -18.38 -14.65 -2.47
CA GLU A 653 -18.36 -13.30 -3.07
C GLU A 653 -16.96 -12.66 -3.07
N ILE A 654 -15.98 -13.42 -3.55
CA ILE A 654 -14.59 -12.95 -3.60
C ILE A 654 -14.46 -11.85 -4.67
N ASN A 655 -13.96 -10.68 -4.27
CA ASN A 655 -13.66 -9.56 -5.16
C ASN A 655 -12.15 -9.30 -5.14
N ALA A 656 -11.48 -9.49 -6.28
CA ALA A 656 -10.05 -9.33 -6.47
C ALA A 656 -9.74 -8.12 -7.36
N GLN A 657 -9.23 -7.06 -6.77
CA GLN A 657 -8.77 -5.85 -7.46
C GLN A 657 -7.27 -5.97 -7.73
N CYS A 658 -6.89 -6.20 -8.96
CA CYS A 658 -5.53 -6.56 -9.37
C CYS A 658 -4.74 -5.37 -9.88
N PHE A 659 -3.51 -5.18 -9.36
CA PHE A 659 -2.57 -4.13 -9.74
C PHE A 659 -1.27 -4.78 -10.25
N PRO A 660 -1.20 -5.18 -11.53
CA PRO A 660 -0.08 -5.93 -12.08
C PRO A 660 1.19 -5.11 -12.26
N GLN A 661 1.10 -3.79 -12.34
CA GLN A 661 2.24 -2.91 -12.58
C GLN A 661 3.23 -2.93 -11.41
N LYS A 662 4.48 -3.34 -11.69
CA LYS A 662 5.57 -3.38 -10.70
C LYS A 662 6.83 -2.68 -11.18
N ASP A 663 7.00 -2.51 -12.49
CA ASP A 663 8.24 -1.98 -13.07
C ASP A 663 8.25 -0.45 -13.11
N ASP A 664 7.10 0.18 -13.35
CA ASP A 664 6.94 1.63 -13.27
C ASP A 664 6.63 2.08 -11.84
N MET A 665 7.57 2.81 -11.23
CA MET A 665 7.48 3.36 -9.88
C MET A 665 6.24 4.24 -9.66
N ASN A 666 5.76 4.93 -10.69
CA ASN A 666 4.62 5.84 -10.59
C ASN A 666 3.27 5.11 -10.64
N ASN A 667 3.25 3.92 -11.24
CA ASN A 667 2.04 3.13 -11.47
C ASN A 667 1.88 1.93 -10.54
N ARG A 668 2.89 1.60 -9.73
CA ARG A 668 2.77 0.55 -8.71
C ARG A 668 2.18 1.07 -7.41
N VAL A 669 1.44 0.24 -6.69
CA VAL A 669 0.79 0.58 -5.42
C VAL A 669 1.81 0.99 -4.36
N PHE A 670 2.82 0.18 -4.14
CA PHE A 670 3.94 0.48 -3.23
C PHE A 670 5.12 1.03 -4.04
N ARG A 671 5.40 2.33 -3.91
CA ARG A 671 6.44 3.00 -4.70
C ARG A 671 7.84 2.41 -4.50
N ASP A 672 8.15 2.01 -3.28
CA ASP A 672 9.47 1.51 -2.90
C ASP A 672 9.64 0.01 -3.12
N ALA A 673 8.55 -0.72 -3.37
CA ALA A 673 8.55 -2.16 -3.62
C ALA A 673 8.26 -2.51 -5.07
N LYS A 674 9.15 -3.24 -5.71
CA LYS A 674 8.92 -3.80 -7.06
C LYS A 674 8.01 -5.03 -6.99
N LEU A 675 6.73 -4.81 -6.67
CA LEU A 675 5.76 -5.86 -6.40
C LEU A 675 4.41 -5.59 -7.06
N SER A 676 3.84 -6.60 -7.71
CA SER A 676 2.43 -6.61 -8.14
C SER A 676 1.55 -7.04 -6.97
N THR A 677 0.45 -6.33 -6.74
CA THR A 677 -0.44 -6.57 -5.60
C THR A 677 -1.88 -6.80 -6.02
N VAL A 678 -2.62 -7.46 -5.16
CA VAL A 678 -4.07 -7.63 -5.28
C VAL A 678 -4.74 -7.26 -3.96
N VAL A 679 -5.81 -6.50 -4.04
CA VAL A 679 -6.71 -6.25 -2.93
C VAL A 679 -7.86 -7.23 -3.05
N ILE A 680 -8.04 -8.06 -2.04
CA ILE A 680 -9.10 -9.07 -2.01
C ILE A 680 -10.06 -8.76 -0.87
N THR A 681 -11.35 -8.77 -1.17
CA THR A 681 -12.42 -8.69 -0.17
C THR A 681 -13.41 -9.82 -0.38
N SER A 682 -13.97 -10.36 0.70
CA SER A 682 -14.90 -11.49 0.65
C SER A 682 -15.76 -11.58 1.90
N ASN A 683 -16.78 -12.45 1.83
CA ASN A 683 -17.51 -12.96 2.99
C ASN A 683 -16.88 -14.28 3.42
N VAL A 684 -16.70 -14.50 4.71
CA VAL A 684 -16.27 -15.80 5.25
C VAL A 684 -17.50 -16.67 5.44
N GLU A 685 -17.76 -17.51 4.45
CA GLU A 685 -18.93 -18.41 4.41
C GLU A 685 -18.62 -19.57 3.46
N ILE A 686 -18.70 -20.79 3.98
CA ILE A 686 -18.54 -22.00 3.18
C ILE A 686 -19.74 -22.15 2.25
N SER A 687 -19.53 -21.99 0.95
CA SER A 687 -20.57 -22.17 -0.07
C SER A 687 -20.03 -22.95 -1.26
N LYS A 688 -20.84 -23.90 -1.75
CA LYS A 688 -20.53 -24.66 -2.99
C LYS A 688 -20.69 -23.83 -4.25
N SER A 689 -21.55 -22.81 -4.20
CA SER A 689 -21.78 -21.86 -5.30
C SER A 689 -21.32 -20.48 -4.85
N GLY A 690 -20.61 -19.77 -5.67
CA GLY A 690 -20.15 -18.42 -5.39
C GLY A 690 -19.40 -17.84 -6.58
N SER A 691 -19.43 -16.52 -6.71
CA SER A 691 -18.75 -15.80 -7.75
C SER A 691 -17.41 -15.25 -7.27
N ILE A 692 -16.46 -15.21 -8.18
CA ILE A 692 -15.16 -14.55 -8.00
C ILE A 692 -15.07 -13.48 -9.07
N ILE A 693 -15.04 -12.23 -8.63
CA ILE A 693 -14.95 -11.06 -9.49
C ILE A 693 -13.48 -10.63 -9.55
N VAL A 694 -12.91 -10.59 -10.72
CA VAL A 694 -11.54 -10.13 -10.95
C VAL A 694 -11.59 -8.84 -11.76
N ILE A 695 -10.96 -7.78 -11.24
CA ILE A 695 -10.85 -6.49 -11.91
C ILE A 695 -9.38 -6.13 -12.03
N VAL A 696 -8.93 -5.78 -13.23
CA VAL A 696 -7.50 -5.50 -13.50
C VAL A 696 -7.31 -4.01 -13.79
N HIS A 697 -6.58 -3.33 -12.92
CA HIS A 697 -6.27 -1.90 -13.06
C HIS A 697 -4.95 -1.69 -13.80
N PRO A 698 -4.90 -0.79 -14.81
CA PRO A 698 -3.67 -0.52 -15.56
C PRO A 698 -2.62 0.24 -14.73
N GLY A 699 -3.05 1.02 -13.75
CA GLY A 699 -2.22 1.80 -12.84
C GLY A 699 -2.45 1.43 -11.38
N ARG A 700 -2.06 2.33 -10.48
CA ARG A 700 -2.18 2.13 -9.03
C ARG A 700 -3.53 2.51 -8.42
N LYS A 701 -4.41 3.18 -9.18
CA LYS A 701 -5.72 3.67 -8.70
C LYS A 701 -6.83 2.69 -9.10
N PHE A 702 -7.91 2.69 -8.34
CA PHE A 702 -9.16 2.05 -8.75
C PHE A 702 -9.79 2.88 -9.87
N GLU A 703 -9.94 2.29 -11.05
CA GLU A 703 -10.50 2.94 -12.24
C GLU A 703 -11.85 2.32 -12.58
N GLU A 704 -12.79 3.13 -13.08
CA GLU A 704 -14.16 2.68 -13.41
C GLU A 704 -14.22 1.86 -14.71
N MET A 705 -13.40 2.20 -15.71
CA MET A 705 -13.34 1.48 -16.99
C MET A 705 -12.13 0.53 -17.01
N THR A 706 -12.31 -0.67 -16.49
CA THR A 706 -11.24 -1.66 -16.37
C THR A 706 -11.66 -3.02 -16.92
N LYS A 707 -10.67 -3.87 -17.22
CA LYS A 707 -10.93 -5.27 -17.54
C LYS A 707 -11.51 -5.97 -16.31
N SER A 708 -12.70 -6.56 -16.47
CA SER A 708 -13.35 -7.32 -15.41
C SER A 708 -13.88 -8.66 -15.91
N CYS A 709 -13.83 -9.65 -15.04
CA CYS A 709 -14.38 -10.97 -15.31
C CYS A 709 -15.05 -11.56 -14.07
N ILE A 710 -16.15 -12.26 -14.27
CA ILE A 710 -16.84 -13.00 -13.24
C ILE A 710 -16.65 -14.49 -13.51
N PHE A 711 -16.11 -15.20 -12.52
CA PHE A 711 -15.88 -16.64 -12.56
C PHE A 711 -16.77 -17.35 -11.54
N GLU A 712 -17.11 -18.59 -11.84
CA GLU A 712 -17.60 -19.55 -10.84
C GLU A 712 -16.43 -20.25 -10.15
N LYS A 713 -16.60 -20.70 -8.91
CA LYS A 713 -15.51 -21.35 -8.12
C LYS A 713 -14.82 -22.52 -8.85
N ASN A 714 -15.54 -23.26 -9.71
CA ASN A 714 -15.01 -24.42 -10.42
C ASN A 714 -14.35 -24.08 -11.78
N ASP A 715 -14.48 -22.84 -12.25
CA ASP A 715 -13.97 -22.43 -13.57
C ASP A 715 -12.45 -22.57 -13.69
N PHE A 716 -11.73 -22.42 -12.58
CA PHE A 716 -10.24 -22.44 -12.59
C PHE A 716 -9.67 -23.82 -12.92
N LYS A 717 -10.39 -24.90 -12.57
CA LYS A 717 -10.01 -26.28 -12.90
C LYS A 717 -10.00 -26.52 -14.41
N LEU A 718 -10.81 -25.80 -15.14
CA LEU A 718 -10.87 -25.89 -16.60
C LEU A 718 -9.61 -25.28 -17.25
N ILE A 719 -9.01 -24.27 -16.63
CA ILE A 719 -7.83 -23.59 -17.17
C ILE A 719 -6.54 -24.36 -16.86
N ASP A 720 -6.41 -24.84 -15.64
CA ASP A 720 -5.29 -25.65 -15.17
C ASP A 720 -5.76 -26.49 -13.96
N PRO A 721 -6.01 -27.78 -14.13
CA PRO A 721 -6.53 -28.65 -13.08
C PRO A 721 -5.50 -28.90 -11.96
N ASN A 722 -4.21 -28.63 -12.20
CA ASN A 722 -3.15 -28.87 -11.23
C ASN A 722 -2.84 -27.66 -10.36
N ASN A 723 -3.03 -26.44 -10.87
CA ASN A 723 -2.70 -25.20 -10.18
C ASN A 723 -3.93 -24.37 -9.81
N GLU A 724 -5.02 -24.46 -10.58
CA GLU A 724 -6.25 -23.69 -10.38
C GLU A 724 -6.01 -22.18 -10.23
N PRO A 725 -5.31 -21.54 -11.19
CA PRO A 725 -4.99 -20.12 -11.11
C PRO A 725 -6.21 -19.25 -11.30
N ILE A 726 -6.30 -18.14 -10.59
CA ILE A 726 -7.28 -17.08 -10.85
C ILE A 726 -6.72 -16.17 -11.95
N PRO A 727 -7.29 -16.17 -13.16
CA PRO A 727 -6.70 -15.50 -14.31
C PRO A 727 -7.01 -14.00 -14.34
N LEU A 728 -6.15 -13.25 -15.05
CA LEU A 728 -6.28 -11.79 -15.26
C LEU A 728 -6.85 -11.53 -16.67
N MET A 729 -8.15 -11.69 -16.85
CA MET A 729 -8.79 -11.57 -18.16
C MET A 729 -10.12 -10.81 -18.06
N ASP A 730 -10.65 -10.38 -19.19
CA ASP A 730 -11.99 -9.87 -19.26
C ASP A 730 -13.01 -10.97 -19.61
N GLN A 731 -14.30 -10.61 -19.60
CA GLN A 731 -15.39 -11.56 -19.85
C GLN A 731 -15.37 -12.13 -21.27
N THR A 732 -14.79 -11.41 -22.22
CA THR A 732 -14.65 -11.84 -23.62
C THR A 732 -13.57 -12.89 -23.75
N ASP A 733 -12.42 -12.62 -23.14
CA ASP A 733 -11.31 -13.57 -23.03
C ASP A 733 -11.75 -14.87 -22.36
N TRP A 734 -12.52 -14.76 -21.26
CA TRP A 734 -13.01 -15.93 -20.54
C TRP A 734 -13.94 -16.80 -21.39
N LYS A 735 -14.90 -16.18 -22.10
CA LYS A 735 -15.79 -16.91 -22.99
C LYS A 735 -15.01 -17.67 -24.07
N LEU A 736 -13.96 -17.08 -24.61
CA LEU A 736 -13.10 -17.74 -25.58
C LEU A 736 -12.30 -18.88 -24.95
N CYS A 737 -11.67 -18.66 -23.80
CA CYS A 737 -10.96 -19.69 -23.04
C CYS A 737 -11.88 -20.89 -22.73
N LYS A 738 -13.05 -20.63 -22.16
CA LYS A 738 -14.02 -21.67 -21.81
C LYS A 738 -14.41 -22.50 -23.03
N LYS A 739 -14.59 -21.86 -24.19
CA LYS A 739 -14.88 -22.56 -25.43
C LYS A 739 -13.73 -23.44 -25.93
N ILE A 740 -12.46 -22.95 -25.84
CA ILE A 740 -11.29 -23.71 -26.26
C ILE A 740 -11.14 -24.96 -25.38
N TYR A 741 -11.14 -24.80 -24.05
CA TYR A 741 -10.95 -25.94 -23.14
C TYR A 741 -12.16 -26.90 -23.04
N SER A 742 -13.36 -26.45 -23.38
CA SER A 742 -14.53 -27.32 -23.47
C SER A 742 -14.64 -28.08 -24.79
N ASN A 743 -13.75 -27.82 -25.74
CA ASN A 743 -13.72 -28.58 -27.03
C ASN A 743 -13.06 -29.94 -26.79
N LYS A 744 -13.73 -31.00 -27.18
CA LYS A 744 -13.27 -32.41 -27.05
C LYS A 744 -11.99 -32.68 -27.82
N ASP A 745 -11.75 -31.91 -28.88
CA ASP A 745 -10.56 -32.02 -29.74
C ASP A 745 -9.37 -31.26 -29.17
N ILE A 746 -9.49 -30.66 -27.94
CA ILE A 746 -8.41 -29.97 -27.25
C ILE A 746 -8.12 -30.66 -25.93
N THR A 747 -6.85 -30.84 -25.62
CA THR A 747 -6.35 -31.41 -24.37
C THR A 747 -5.30 -30.49 -23.77
N TYR A 748 -4.67 -30.90 -22.66
CA TYR A 748 -3.54 -30.17 -22.10
C TYR A 748 -2.22 -30.72 -22.65
N PHE A 749 -1.21 -29.86 -22.74
CA PHE A 749 0.15 -30.30 -23.11
C PHE A 749 0.65 -31.45 -22.24
N SER A 750 0.35 -31.46 -20.95
CA SER A 750 0.72 -32.54 -20.01
C SER A 750 0.05 -33.87 -20.31
N SER A 751 -1.04 -33.87 -21.05
CA SER A 751 -1.81 -35.07 -21.36
C SER A 751 -1.37 -35.77 -22.67
N ILE A 752 -0.41 -35.18 -23.39
CA ILE A 752 0.11 -35.75 -24.65
C ILE A 752 1.05 -36.90 -24.32
N SER A 753 0.74 -38.09 -24.83
CA SER A 753 1.59 -39.27 -24.66
C SER A 753 2.99 -39.03 -25.23
N GLY A 754 4.02 -39.40 -24.44
CA GLY A 754 5.39 -39.30 -24.86
C GLY A 754 6.02 -37.89 -24.84
N VAL A 755 5.29 -36.87 -24.44
CA VAL A 755 5.83 -35.50 -24.29
C VAL A 755 6.24 -35.26 -22.85
N ALA A 756 7.46 -34.77 -22.62
CA ALA A 756 7.94 -34.37 -21.31
C ALA A 756 8.48 -32.94 -21.32
N ILE A 757 8.09 -32.15 -20.32
CA ILE A 757 8.51 -30.77 -20.11
C ILE A 757 9.30 -30.69 -18.80
N ASN A 758 10.57 -30.33 -18.87
CA ASN A 758 11.47 -30.26 -17.74
C ASN A 758 12.21 -28.92 -17.68
N ARG A 759 12.70 -28.55 -16.52
CA ARG A 759 13.67 -27.47 -16.38
C ARG A 759 15.02 -27.91 -16.95
N GLY A 760 15.80 -26.95 -17.45
CA GLY A 760 17.17 -27.21 -17.91
C GLY A 760 18.00 -27.90 -16.83
N GLU A 761 18.78 -28.86 -17.24
CA GLU A 761 19.46 -29.84 -16.37
C GLU A 761 20.69 -29.28 -15.66
N ILE A 762 21.22 -28.13 -16.06
CA ILE A 762 22.42 -27.53 -15.48
C ILE A 762 22.04 -26.30 -14.65
N ASN A 763 22.10 -26.42 -13.33
CA ASN A 763 22.04 -25.27 -12.43
C ASN A 763 23.38 -24.51 -12.46
N GLN A 764 23.38 -23.28 -12.97
CA GLN A 764 24.60 -22.50 -13.19
C GLN A 764 25.38 -22.19 -11.90
N THR A 765 24.70 -22.10 -10.77
CA THR A 765 25.33 -21.87 -9.46
C THR A 765 25.98 -23.12 -8.92
N ILE A 766 25.28 -24.24 -8.96
CA ILE A 766 25.76 -25.52 -8.40
C ILE A 766 26.90 -26.09 -9.24
N TYR A 767 26.78 -26.03 -10.55
CA TYR A 767 27.71 -26.62 -11.49
C TYR A 767 28.75 -25.64 -12.03
N ARG A 768 28.93 -24.47 -11.41
CA ARG A 768 29.80 -23.37 -11.90
C ARG A 768 31.22 -23.82 -12.24
N LYS A 769 31.80 -24.78 -11.48
CA LYS A 769 33.15 -25.30 -11.70
C LYS A 769 33.33 -26.14 -12.98
N TYR A 770 32.21 -26.49 -13.64
CA TYR A 770 32.23 -27.26 -14.91
C TYR A 770 31.75 -26.37 -16.10
N ILE A 771 31.59 -25.10 -15.89
CA ILE A 771 31.15 -24.14 -16.92
C ILE A 771 32.31 -23.21 -17.21
N ASP A 772 32.68 -23.11 -18.48
CA ASP A 772 33.74 -22.24 -18.99
C ASP A 772 33.33 -21.57 -20.31
N ASP A 773 34.19 -20.76 -20.92
CA ASP A 773 34.00 -20.07 -22.17
C ASP A 773 34.66 -20.72 -23.39
N ASP A 774 35.20 -21.96 -23.21
CA ASP A 774 35.87 -22.70 -24.23
C ASP A 774 34.88 -23.27 -25.28
N PRO A 775 34.86 -22.76 -26.53
CA PRO A 775 33.97 -23.22 -27.58
C PRO A 775 34.16 -24.63 -28.08
N THR A 776 35.27 -25.30 -27.67
CA THR A 776 35.50 -26.72 -27.99
C THR A 776 34.69 -27.69 -27.09
N ARG A 777 34.09 -27.15 -26.00
CA ARG A 777 33.22 -27.89 -25.08
C ARG A 777 31.80 -28.02 -25.64
N ILE A 778 30.99 -28.82 -24.96
CA ILE A 778 29.56 -28.95 -25.34
C ILE A 778 28.82 -27.64 -25.05
N LYS A 779 28.01 -27.23 -26.01
CA LYS A 779 27.18 -26.05 -25.88
C LYS A 779 26.27 -26.12 -24.65
N MET A 780 26.26 -25.08 -23.83
CA MET A 780 25.31 -24.88 -22.76
C MET A 780 24.37 -23.72 -23.11
N LEU A 781 23.12 -24.04 -23.43
CA LEU A 781 22.13 -23.07 -23.86
C LEU A 781 21.51 -22.35 -22.64
N LYS A 782 21.60 -21.03 -22.63
CA LYS A 782 20.93 -20.17 -21.64
C LYS A 782 19.65 -19.58 -22.20
N GLY A 783 18.72 -19.17 -21.33
CA GLY A 783 17.44 -18.57 -21.74
C GLY A 783 17.58 -17.42 -22.72
N VAL A 784 18.54 -16.51 -22.51
CA VAL A 784 18.82 -15.35 -23.39
C VAL A 784 19.25 -15.73 -24.82
N GLU A 785 19.71 -16.97 -25.00
CA GLU A 785 20.10 -17.49 -26.32
C GLU A 785 18.93 -18.05 -27.12
N VAL A 786 17.81 -18.36 -26.45
CA VAL A 786 16.62 -18.90 -27.12
C VAL A 786 15.85 -17.76 -27.77
N GLY A 787 15.74 -17.80 -29.10
CA GLY A 787 14.89 -16.94 -29.89
C GLY A 787 13.71 -17.71 -30.48
N ARG A 788 12.72 -17.00 -31.03
CA ARG A 788 11.58 -17.61 -31.70
C ARG A 788 12.02 -18.21 -33.04
N TYR A 789 11.99 -19.52 -33.15
CA TYR A 789 12.48 -20.31 -34.29
C TYR A 789 13.99 -20.17 -34.58
N LYS A 790 14.78 -19.65 -33.66
CA LYS A 790 16.22 -19.44 -33.84
C LYS A 790 16.99 -19.42 -32.55
N ILE A 791 18.32 -19.46 -32.65
CA ILE A 791 19.23 -19.19 -31.53
C ILE A 791 19.76 -17.77 -31.68
N ASN A 792 19.61 -16.90 -30.70
CA ASN A 792 20.10 -15.53 -30.74
C ASN A 792 21.62 -15.50 -30.82
N GLN A 793 22.18 -14.89 -31.86
CA GLN A 793 23.64 -14.72 -32.02
C GLN A 793 24.15 -13.61 -31.12
N LYS A 794 23.40 -12.52 -31.01
CA LYS A 794 23.73 -11.39 -30.13
C LYS A 794 22.91 -11.52 -28.84
N LEU A 795 23.57 -11.59 -27.71
CA LEU A 795 22.94 -11.72 -26.42
C LEU A 795 22.56 -10.35 -25.84
N SER A 796 21.42 -10.29 -25.17
CA SER A 796 20.98 -9.08 -24.46
C SER A 796 21.79 -8.86 -23.18
N GLN A 797 22.25 -9.94 -22.55
CA GLN A 797 23.08 -9.90 -21.32
C GLN A 797 24.01 -11.10 -21.27
N GLY A 798 25.19 -10.90 -20.64
CA GLY A 798 26.18 -11.94 -20.42
C GLY A 798 26.91 -12.40 -21.69
N PHE A 799 27.52 -13.54 -21.63
CA PHE A 799 28.31 -14.15 -22.68
C PHE A 799 27.94 -15.64 -22.83
N ARG A 800 28.34 -16.27 -23.96
CA ARG A 800 28.11 -17.70 -24.16
C ARG A 800 29.02 -18.51 -23.25
N GLU A 801 28.47 -19.58 -22.74
CA GLU A 801 29.16 -20.50 -21.84
C GLU A 801 29.00 -21.94 -22.38
N PHE A 802 29.95 -22.77 -22.05
CA PHE A 802 30.04 -24.15 -22.50
C PHE A 802 30.19 -25.08 -21.30
N PHE A 803 29.75 -26.33 -21.45
CA PHE A 803 29.77 -27.28 -20.37
C PHE A 803 30.91 -28.28 -20.58
N ASN A 804 31.81 -28.34 -19.60
CA ASN A 804 32.93 -29.30 -19.60
C ASN A 804 32.48 -30.67 -19.09
N GLU A 805 31.84 -31.41 -19.97
CA GLU A 805 31.29 -32.75 -19.65
C GLU A 805 32.34 -33.72 -19.15
N LYS A 806 33.55 -33.68 -19.74
CA LYS A 806 34.65 -34.58 -19.31
C LYS A 806 34.99 -34.35 -17.83
N LYS A 807 35.26 -33.10 -17.45
CA LYS A 807 35.55 -32.73 -16.06
C LYS A 807 34.39 -33.05 -15.11
N TYR A 808 33.17 -33.00 -15.60
CA TYR A 808 31.95 -33.30 -14.85
C TYR A 808 31.84 -34.82 -14.56
N LEU A 809 32.13 -35.67 -15.56
CA LEU A 809 32.12 -37.11 -15.44
C LEU A 809 33.29 -37.61 -14.61
N ASP A 810 34.48 -37.04 -14.81
CA ASP A 810 35.70 -37.38 -14.04
C ASP A 810 35.54 -37.12 -12.53
N ALA A 811 34.65 -36.23 -12.17
CA ALA A 811 34.26 -35.93 -10.79
C ALA A 811 33.21 -36.92 -10.20
N GLY A 812 32.90 -37.98 -10.90
CA GLY A 812 31.97 -39.05 -10.45
C GLY A 812 30.48 -38.71 -10.65
N ASN A 813 30.14 -37.70 -11.45
CA ASN A 813 28.75 -37.35 -11.73
C ASN A 813 28.16 -38.24 -12.86
N SER A 814 26.83 -38.38 -12.84
CA SER A 814 26.14 -39.18 -13.82
C SER A 814 25.90 -38.42 -15.13
N PHE A 815 26.05 -39.10 -16.26
CA PHE A 815 25.76 -38.60 -17.58
C PHE A 815 24.30 -38.18 -17.75
N LYS A 816 24.04 -36.98 -18.32
CA LYS A 816 22.71 -36.48 -18.58
C LYS A 816 22.25 -36.90 -19.99
N LYS A 817 21.62 -38.06 -20.15
CA LYS A 817 21.14 -38.60 -21.41
C LYS A 817 20.38 -37.61 -22.27
N VAL A 818 19.59 -36.69 -21.66
CA VAL A 818 18.78 -35.68 -22.35
C VAL A 818 19.63 -34.72 -23.20
N SER A 819 20.94 -34.57 -22.92
CA SER A 819 21.85 -33.71 -23.70
C SER A 819 22.14 -34.28 -25.12
N ARG A 820 21.75 -35.53 -25.39
CA ARG A 820 21.93 -36.20 -26.68
C ARG A 820 20.61 -36.36 -27.44
N ILE A 821 19.55 -35.72 -27.00
CA ILE A 821 18.22 -35.79 -27.61
C ILE A 821 17.90 -34.43 -28.29
N ARG A 822 17.40 -34.49 -29.52
CA ARG A 822 16.84 -33.33 -30.22
C ARG A 822 15.59 -32.91 -29.49
N ARG A 823 15.47 -31.59 -29.12
CA ARG A 823 14.42 -31.12 -28.25
C ARG A 823 14.13 -29.62 -28.44
N ILE A 824 12.99 -29.18 -27.95
CA ILE A 824 12.65 -27.76 -27.92
C ILE A 824 13.20 -27.13 -26.66
N ALA A 825 13.83 -25.95 -26.81
CA ALA A 825 14.18 -25.06 -25.71
C ALA A 825 13.19 -23.91 -25.65
N THR A 826 12.73 -23.53 -24.45
CA THR A 826 12.01 -22.28 -24.23
C THR A 826 12.73 -21.38 -23.24
N GLN A 827 12.61 -20.08 -23.39
CA GLN A 827 13.04 -19.15 -22.35
C GLN A 827 12.25 -19.39 -21.08
N ARG A 828 12.90 -19.37 -19.94
CA ARG A 828 12.24 -19.48 -18.65
C ARG A 828 11.97 -18.13 -17.98
N ILE A 829 12.76 -17.12 -18.29
CA ILE A 829 12.60 -15.76 -17.73
C ILE A 829 12.37 -14.82 -18.90
N THR A 830 11.18 -14.25 -18.95
CA THR A 830 10.77 -13.21 -19.93
C THR A 830 10.15 -12.05 -19.15
N GLY A 831 10.18 -10.84 -19.69
CA GLY A 831 9.49 -9.70 -19.07
C GLY A 831 7.98 -9.92 -19.01
N VAL A 832 7.28 -9.42 -18.02
CA VAL A 832 5.80 -9.52 -17.91
C VAL A 832 5.12 -8.76 -19.05
N ASP A 833 5.68 -7.61 -19.42
CA ASP A 833 5.14 -6.72 -20.45
C ASP A 833 5.65 -7.05 -21.86
N GLU A 834 6.45 -8.10 -22.00
CA GLU A 834 6.95 -8.51 -23.29
C GLU A 834 5.83 -8.99 -24.22
N ARG A 835 5.88 -8.57 -25.49
CA ARG A 835 4.92 -8.99 -26.50
C ARG A 835 4.86 -10.50 -26.66
N LEU A 836 6.01 -11.17 -26.54
CA LEU A 836 6.17 -12.61 -26.63
C LEU A 836 6.62 -13.16 -25.28
N ARG A 837 5.79 -13.99 -24.66
CA ARG A 837 6.07 -14.66 -23.40
C ARG A 837 6.66 -16.05 -23.60
N VAL A 838 6.05 -16.87 -24.44
CA VAL A 838 6.55 -18.19 -24.81
C VAL A 838 7.43 -18.05 -26.04
N VAL A 839 8.73 -18.20 -25.87
CA VAL A 839 9.73 -18.13 -26.94
C VAL A 839 10.44 -19.47 -27.04
N ALA A 840 10.34 -20.13 -28.18
CA ALA A 840 10.81 -21.50 -28.37
C ALA A 840 11.56 -21.70 -29.67
N THR A 841 12.51 -22.63 -29.64
CA THR A 841 13.23 -23.13 -30.82
C THR A 841 13.66 -24.57 -30.64
N ILE A 842 13.93 -25.28 -31.73
CA ILE A 842 14.49 -26.62 -31.71
C ILE A 842 16.02 -26.56 -31.59
N ILE A 843 16.56 -27.44 -30.77
CA ILE A 843 18.00 -27.56 -30.55
C ILE A 843 18.45 -28.99 -30.89
N ASP A 844 19.42 -29.06 -31.79
CA ASP A 844 20.08 -30.33 -32.14
C ASP A 844 21.15 -30.73 -31.12
N PRO A 845 21.30 -32.00 -30.84
CA PRO A 845 22.33 -32.52 -29.93
C PRO A 845 23.71 -32.43 -30.57
N PRO A 846 24.81 -32.40 -29.78
CA PRO A 846 24.82 -32.43 -28.30
C PRO A 846 24.66 -31.01 -27.69
N ALA A 847 23.77 -30.85 -26.70
CA ALA A 847 23.58 -29.56 -25.99
C ALA A 847 23.10 -29.81 -24.56
N TYR A 848 23.63 -29.05 -23.62
CA TYR A 848 23.10 -28.91 -22.27
C TYR A 848 22.24 -27.67 -22.15
N PHE A 849 21.21 -27.67 -21.28
CA PHE A 849 20.38 -26.53 -21.02
C PHE A 849 20.62 -26.01 -19.61
N ALA A 850 20.85 -24.70 -19.49
CA ALA A 850 20.94 -24.03 -18.22
C ALA A 850 19.58 -23.96 -17.53
N ASP A 851 19.55 -23.76 -16.23
CA ASP A 851 18.32 -23.65 -15.44
C ASP A 851 17.48 -22.40 -15.74
N SER A 852 17.97 -21.50 -16.60
CA SER A 852 17.24 -20.37 -17.19
C SER A 852 16.44 -20.75 -18.45
N THR A 853 16.42 -22.03 -18.86
CA THR A 853 15.63 -22.58 -19.96
C THR A 853 14.70 -23.69 -19.47
N ASN A 854 13.64 -23.96 -20.24
CA ASN A 854 12.89 -25.22 -20.13
C ASN A 854 13.24 -26.10 -21.33
N SER A 855 13.11 -27.37 -21.14
CA SER A 855 13.40 -28.44 -22.11
C SER A 855 12.14 -29.24 -22.37
N LEU A 856 11.69 -29.29 -23.64
CA LEU A 856 10.59 -30.15 -24.07
C LEU A 856 11.14 -31.18 -25.06
N PHE A 857 10.93 -32.45 -24.77
CA PHE A 857 11.32 -33.54 -25.66
C PHE A 857 10.20 -34.56 -25.80
N ILE A 858 10.27 -35.34 -26.87
CA ILE A 858 9.32 -36.40 -27.21
C ILE A 858 10.01 -37.76 -27.18
N SER A 859 9.31 -38.77 -26.68
CA SER A 859 9.71 -40.15 -26.77
C SER A 859 9.24 -40.78 -28.08
N SER A 860 9.71 -41.99 -28.40
CA SER A 860 9.26 -42.78 -29.56
C SER A 860 7.77 -43.14 -29.52
N GLU A 861 7.12 -42.96 -28.37
CA GLU A 861 5.69 -43.27 -28.19
C GLU A 861 4.77 -42.12 -28.64
N SER A 862 5.33 -40.94 -28.90
CA SER A 862 4.54 -39.80 -29.34
C SER A 862 4.25 -39.86 -30.81
N ASN A 863 3.01 -39.61 -31.18
CA ASN A 863 2.55 -39.45 -32.56
C ASN A 863 2.90 -38.08 -33.17
N PHE A 864 3.38 -37.14 -32.37
CA PHE A 864 3.72 -35.79 -32.80
C PHE A 864 5.21 -35.59 -32.98
N CYS A 865 5.60 -34.69 -33.89
CA CYS A 865 6.99 -34.25 -34.02
C CYS A 865 7.25 -32.89 -33.36
N LEU A 866 8.53 -32.59 -33.14
CA LEU A 866 8.94 -31.33 -32.47
C LEU A 866 8.50 -30.11 -33.27
N GLU A 867 8.51 -30.16 -34.57
CA GLU A 867 8.12 -29.06 -35.46
C GLU A 867 6.66 -28.68 -35.29
N PHE A 868 5.76 -29.66 -35.18
CA PHE A 868 4.36 -29.43 -34.93
C PHE A 868 4.16 -28.72 -33.58
N ILE A 869 4.80 -29.25 -32.53
CA ILE A 869 4.74 -28.70 -31.19
C ILE A 869 5.32 -27.26 -31.16
N LEU A 870 6.43 -27.04 -31.86
CA LEU A 870 7.07 -25.72 -31.96
C LEU A 870 6.16 -24.67 -32.60
N GLY A 871 5.42 -25.07 -33.67
CA GLY A 871 4.46 -24.20 -34.33
C GLY A 871 3.33 -23.75 -33.39
N ILE A 872 2.77 -24.70 -32.63
CA ILE A 872 1.74 -24.40 -31.63
C ILE A 872 2.29 -23.46 -30.55
N LEU A 873 3.44 -23.78 -29.93
CA LEU A 873 4.04 -23.01 -28.81
C LEU A 873 4.33 -21.55 -29.19
N ASN A 874 4.82 -21.32 -30.40
CA ASN A 874 5.17 -19.98 -30.86
C ASN A 874 3.98 -19.17 -31.43
N SER A 875 2.79 -19.76 -31.56
CA SER A 875 1.61 -19.10 -32.13
C SER A 875 1.08 -17.96 -31.25
N LYS A 876 0.43 -16.98 -31.87
CA LYS A 876 -0.23 -15.89 -31.14
C LYS A 876 -1.30 -16.40 -30.19
N LEU A 877 -2.02 -17.47 -30.53
CA LEU A 877 -3.03 -18.09 -29.68
C LEU A 877 -2.41 -18.50 -28.33
N ILE A 878 -1.27 -19.17 -28.36
CA ILE A 878 -0.58 -19.59 -27.13
C ILE A 878 0.02 -18.41 -26.38
N GLN A 879 0.53 -17.38 -27.08
CA GLN A 879 0.96 -16.14 -26.42
C GLN A 879 -0.19 -15.47 -25.68
N TRP A 880 -1.34 -15.30 -26.33
CA TRP A 880 -2.55 -14.76 -25.72
C TRP A 880 -2.98 -15.59 -24.50
N ARG A 881 -3.11 -16.91 -24.66
CA ARG A 881 -3.55 -17.79 -23.59
C ARG A 881 -2.59 -17.78 -22.39
N PHE A 882 -1.29 -17.79 -22.63
CA PHE A 882 -0.28 -17.77 -21.58
C PHE A 882 -0.36 -16.48 -20.76
N LYS A 883 -0.50 -15.34 -21.41
CA LYS A 883 -0.60 -14.03 -20.76
C LYS A 883 -1.77 -13.92 -19.77
N LEU A 884 -2.88 -14.56 -20.04
CA LEU A 884 -4.09 -14.51 -19.22
C LEU A 884 -3.89 -15.08 -17.80
N THR A 885 -2.95 -16.00 -17.63
CA THR A 885 -2.68 -16.61 -16.30
C THR A 885 -1.30 -16.28 -15.75
N SER A 886 -0.43 -15.66 -16.53
CA SER A 886 0.95 -15.36 -16.11
C SER A 886 1.02 -14.10 -15.27
N SER A 887 1.32 -14.25 -13.98
CA SER A 887 1.43 -13.15 -13.01
C SER A 887 2.86 -12.71 -12.69
N ASN A 888 3.88 -13.41 -13.24
CA ASN A 888 5.29 -13.15 -12.94
C ASN A 888 6.19 -13.23 -14.19
N ASN A 889 7.48 -12.97 -14.06
CA ASN A 889 8.44 -12.99 -15.16
C ASN A 889 8.83 -14.39 -15.63
N ASN A 890 8.44 -15.43 -14.92
CA ASN A 890 8.82 -16.80 -15.23
C ASN A 890 7.84 -17.45 -16.20
N VAL A 891 8.35 -18.34 -17.04
CA VAL A 891 7.61 -19.31 -17.83
C VAL A 891 7.89 -20.67 -17.22
N GLY A 892 7.02 -21.12 -16.33
CA GLY A 892 7.17 -22.36 -15.58
C GLY A 892 6.81 -23.59 -16.40
N THR A 893 7.37 -24.74 -16.06
CA THR A 893 7.00 -26.01 -16.68
C THR A 893 5.54 -26.35 -16.45
N ASN A 894 4.98 -26.05 -15.28
CA ASN A 894 3.56 -26.28 -14.98
C ASN A 894 2.64 -25.42 -15.83
N GLU A 895 3.00 -24.12 -16.02
CA GLU A 895 2.23 -23.22 -16.89
C GLU A 895 2.23 -23.68 -18.35
N LEU A 896 3.39 -24.16 -18.85
CA LEU A 896 3.48 -24.77 -20.18
C LEU A 896 2.65 -26.06 -20.28
N SER A 897 2.65 -26.89 -19.25
CA SER A 897 1.91 -28.15 -19.17
C SER A 897 0.38 -27.95 -19.21
N ALA A 898 -0.11 -26.83 -18.73
CA ALA A 898 -1.53 -26.48 -18.72
C ALA A 898 -2.04 -25.79 -20.00
N LEU A 899 -1.14 -25.53 -20.98
CA LEU A 899 -1.57 -24.91 -22.24
C LEU A 899 -2.47 -25.85 -23.03
N PRO A 900 -3.47 -25.32 -23.76
CA PRO A 900 -4.32 -26.12 -24.61
C PRO A 900 -3.52 -26.65 -25.80
N PHE A 901 -3.77 -27.88 -26.17
CA PHE A 901 -3.12 -28.54 -27.30
C PHE A 901 -4.14 -29.31 -28.13
N PRO A 902 -4.11 -29.22 -29.49
CA PRO A 902 -5.06 -29.91 -30.34
C PRO A 902 -4.78 -31.43 -30.35
N ASN A 903 -5.78 -32.21 -30.02
CA ASN A 903 -5.74 -33.65 -30.09
C ASN A 903 -6.08 -34.09 -31.52
N ILE A 904 -5.07 -34.44 -32.32
CA ILE A 904 -5.18 -34.74 -33.73
C ILE A 904 -5.16 -36.25 -33.95
N ASP A 905 -6.17 -36.78 -34.60
CA ASP A 905 -6.19 -38.13 -35.09
C ASP A 905 -5.46 -38.22 -36.43
N LEU A 906 -4.26 -38.74 -36.43
CA LEU A 906 -3.43 -38.90 -37.62
C LEU A 906 -3.95 -40.00 -38.57
N SER A 907 -4.96 -40.78 -38.19
CA SER A 907 -5.65 -41.72 -39.10
C SER A 907 -6.68 -41.00 -39.97
N ASP A 908 -7.17 -39.87 -39.55
CA ASP A 908 -8.06 -39.00 -40.35
C ASP A 908 -7.22 -38.22 -41.39
N LYS A 909 -7.53 -38.41 -42.66
CA LYS A 909 -6.81 -37.79 -43.78
C LYS A 909 -6.78 -36.26 -43.71
N LYS A 910 -7.85 -35.63 -43.27
CA LYS A 910 -7.96 -34.17 -43.22
C LYS A 910 -7.12 -33.62 -42.07
N GLN A 911 -7.19 -34.27 -40.92
CA GLN A 911 -6.41 -33.87 -39.76
C GLN A 911 -4.91 -34.08 -40.00
N LYS A 912 -4.54 -35.18 -40.64
CA LYS A 912 -3.16 -35.45 -41.03
C LYS A 912 -2.63 -34.40 -42.02
N ILE A 913 -3.40 -33.98 -43.02
CA ILE A 913 -3.00 -32.92 -43.94
C ILE A 913 -2.76 -31.61 -43.19
N ASN A 914 -3.62 -31.26 -42.24
CA ASN A 914 -3.44 -30.08 -41.42
C ASN A 914 -2.19 -30.15 -40.54
N HIS A 915 -1.92 -31.29 -39.94
CA HIS A 915 -0.70 -31.56 -39.17
C HIS A 915 0.57 -31.36 -40.03
N ASP A 916 0.60 -32.03 -41.21
CA ASP A 916 1.74 -32.01 -42.14
C ASP A 916 1.97 -30.60 -42.73
N ASN A 917 0.90 -29.83 -42.98
CA ASN A 917 1.01 -28.45 -43.44
C ASN A 917 1.66 -27.55 -42.40
N LEU A 918 1.33 -27.70 -41.13
CA LEU A 918 1.96 -26.91 -40.05
C LEU A 918 3.45 -27.25 -39.96
N ILE A 919 3.81 -28.53 -40.04
CA ILE A 919 5.21 -28.97 -40.04
C ILE A 919 5.99 -28.34 -41.18
N ASN A 920 5.44 -28.34 -42.40
CA ASN A 920 6.09 -27.73 -43.55
C ASN A 920 6.30 -26.24 -43.39
N MET A 921 5.33 -25.52 -42.84
CA MET A 921 5.45 -24.08 -42.54
C MET A 921 6.51 -23.81 -41.49
N VAL A 922 6.58 -24.63 -40.43
CA VAL A 922 7.60 -24.47 -39.36
C VAL A 922 9.01 -24.80 -39.90
N ASN A 923 9.17 -25.83 -40.70
CA ASN A 923 10.45 -26.14 -41.36
C ASN A 923 10.92 -24.99 -42.25
N LYS A 924 9.99 -24.43 -43.05
CA LYS A 924 10.26 -23.20 -43.82
C LYS A 924 10.68 -22.05 -42.94
N MET A 925 10.00 -21.83 -41.81
CA MET A 925 10.32 -20.78 -40.86
C MET A 925 11.73 -20.93 -40.24
N LEU A 926 12.09 -22.15 -39.85
CA LEU A 926 13.45 -22.47 -39.35
C LEU A 926 14.51 -22.18 -40.40
N SER A 927 14.28 -22.61 -41.66
CA SER A 927 15.18 -22.36 -42.77
C SER A 927 15.35 -20.85 -43.09
N LEU A 928 14.23 -20.10 -43.13
CA LEU A 928 14.26 -18.65 -43.36
C LEU A 928 15.04 -17.89 -42.25
N ASN A 929 14.90 -18.28 -41.03
CA ASN A 929 15.67 -17.67 -39.91
C ASN A 929 17.17 -17.97 -40.06
N GLN A 930 17.54 -19.17 -40.48
CA GLN A 930 18.93 -19.54 -40.74
C GLN A 930 19.50 -18.74 -41.92
N GLN A 931 18.72 -18.56 -43.00
CA GLN A 931 19.12 -17.78 -44.19
C GLN A 931 19.24 -16.27 -43.78
N LEU A 932 18.35 -15.75 -42.98
CA LEU A 932 18.44 -14.38 -42.49
C LEU A 932 19.71 -14.13 -41.68
N GLU A 933 20.13 -15.10 -40.87
CA GLU A 933 21.39 -15.01 -40.12
C GLU A 933 22.63 -15.07 -41.01
N LEU A 934 22.61 -15.82 -42.09
CA LEU A 934 23.71 -15.96 -43.03
C LEU A 934 23.78 -14.81 -44.08
N SER A 935 22.68 -14.02 -44.19
CA SER A 935 22.61 -12.92 -45.18
C SER A 935 23.57 -11.79 -44.87
N ARG A 936 24.29 -11.37 -45.93
CA ARG A 936 25.32 -10.33 -45.85
C ARG A 936 24.83 -8.95 -46.25
N THR A 937 23.81 -8.87 -47.07
CA THR A 937 23.28 -7.60 -47.61
C THR A 937 22.00 -7.18 -46.89
N THR A 938 21.77 -5.87 -46.77
CA THR A 938 20.52 -5.30 -46.21
C THR A 938 19.32 -5.70 -47.04
N GLN A 939 19.46 -5.87 -48.35
CA GLN A 939 18.40 -6.24 -49.26
C GLN A 939 17.94 -7.71 -49.02
N GLU A 940 18.87 -8.64 -48.90
CA GLU A 940 18.58 -10.04 -48.56
C GLU A 940 17.91 -10.12 -47.20
N LYS A 941 18.39 -9.39 -46.19
CA LYS A 941 17.80 -9.34 -44.87
C LYS A 941 16.34 -8.88 -44.91
N THR A 942 16.06 -7.86 -45.72
CA THR A 942 14.72 -7.34 -45.90
C THR A 942 13.79 -8.36 -46.54
N ILE A 943 14.28 -9.08 -47.58
CA ILE A 943 13.52 -10.11 -48.25
C ILE A 943 13.19 -11.28 -47.32
N PHE A 944 14.18 -11.83 -46.62
CA PHE A 944 13.97 -12.91 -45.68
C PHE A 944 13.08 -12.50 -44.50
N GLN A 945 13.22 -11.29 -43.98
CA GLN A 945 12.34 -10.81 -42.93
C GLN A 945 10.88 -10.75 -43.40
N ARG A 946 10.61 -10.24 -44.59
CA ARG A 946 9.23 -10.23 -45.16
C ARG A 946 8.66 -11.64 -45.33
N GLN A 947 9.51 -12.59 -45.79
CA GLN A 947 9.08 -13.99 -45.91
C GLN A 947 8.80 -14.63 -44.55
N ILE A 948 9.61 -14.33 -43.51
CA ILE A 948 9.38 -14.73 -42.13
C ILE A 948 8.04 -14.19 -41.64
N ASP A 949 7.76 -12.90 -41.83
CA ASP A 949 6.53 -12.25 -41.36
C ASP A 949 5.27 -12.79 -42.05
N VAL A 950 5.39 -13.19 -43.35
CA VAL A 950 4.30 -13.85 -44.08
C VAL A 950 4.09 -15.27 -43.57
N THR A 951 5.17 -16.05 -43.42
CA THR A 951 5.10 -17.43 -42.94
C THR A 951 4.57 -17.49 -41.51
N ASP A 952 4.91 -16.52 -40.68
CA ASP A 952 4.42 -16.39 -39.30
C ASP A 952 2.91 -16.21 -39.25
N ARG A 953 2.37 -15.30 -40.09
CA ARG A 953 0.93 -15.12 -40.24
C ARG A 953 0.25 -16.38 -40.76
N GLN A 954 0.86 -17.12 -41.70
CA GLN A 954 0.33 -18.39 -42.19
C GLN A 954 0.26 -19.45 -41.06
N ILE A 955 1.29 -19.55 -40.23
CA ILE A 955 1.30 -20.43 -39.06
C ILE A 955 0.18 -20.05 -38.08
N ASP A 956 0.02 -18.76 -37.74
CA ASP A 956 -1.04 -18.31 -36.83
C ASP A 956 -2.42 -18.64 -37.39
N GLN A 957 -2.71 -18.35 -38.66
CA GLN A 957 -3.99 -18.65 -39.31
C GLN A 957 -4.27 -20.17 -39.32
N HIS A 958 -3.25 -20.98 -39.56
CA HIS A 958 -3.39 -22.43 -39.54
C HIS A 958 -3.67 -22.97 -38.12
N VAL A 959 -3.00 -22.40 -37.12
CA VAL A 959 -3.27 -22.72 -35.71
C VAL A 959 -4.69 -22.32 -35.34
N TYR A 960 -5.17 -21.12 -35.72
CA TYR A 960 -6.56 -20.73 -35.48
C TYR A 960 -7.58 -21.71 -36.04
N GLN A 961 -7.32 -22.25 -37.26
CA GLN A 961 -8.15 -23.29 -37.86
C GLN A 961 -8.13 -24.60 -37.07
N LEU A 962 -6.97 -25.04 -36.58
CA LEU A 962 -6.84 -26.22 -35.73
C LEU A 962 -7.65 -26.12 -34.42
N TYR A 963 -7.80 -24.92 -33.89
CA TYR A 963 -8.61 -24.66 -32.68
C TYR A 963 -10.07 -24.28 -33.01
N GLY A 964 -10.48 -24.27 -34.30
CA GLY A 964 -11.83 -23.93 -34.72
C GLY A 964 -12.26 -22.51 -34.39
N LEU A 965 -11.34 -21.54 -34.48
CA LEU A 965 -11.63 -20.13 -34.22
C LEU A 965 -12.27 -19.48 -35.44
N THR A 966 -13.34 -18.71 -35.22
CA THR A 966 -13.97 -17.82 -36.20
C THR A 966 -13.21 -16.47 -36.27
N GLU A 967 -13.45 -15.71 -37.36
CA GLU A 967 -12.81 -14.38 -37.52
C GLU A 967 -13.04 -13.43 -36.33
N GLU A 968 -14.24 -13.45 -35.73
CA GLU A 968 -14.55 -12.67 -34.53
C GLU A 968 -13.67 -13.07 -33.34
N LYS A 969 -13.38 -14.37 -33.19
CA LYS A 969 -12.53 -14.88 -32.08
C LYS A 969 -11.06 -14.66 -32.34
N ILE A 970 -10.61 -14.66 -33.60
CA ILE A 970 -9.26 -14.31 -33.99
C ILE A 970 -8.95 -12.85 -33.53
N LYS A 971 -9.91 -11.93 -33.73
CA LYS A 971 -9.76 -10.53 -33.27
C LYS A 971 -9.56 -10.38 -31.78
N ILE A 972 -10.03 -11.34 -30.96
CA ILE A 972 -9.79 -11.32 -29.50
C ILE A 972 -8.35 -11.74 -29.20
N VAL A 973 -7.81 -12.68 -29.97
CA VAL A 973 -6.44 -13.19 -29.80
C VAL A 973 -5.39 -12.20 -30.31
N GLU A 974 -5.70 -11.49 -31.43
CA GLU A 974 -4.81 -10.51 -32.07
C GLU A 974 -4.83 -9.14 -31.41
#